data_fa3e6869f0d0cd66fea6384662af8342
#
_entry.id   fa3e6869f0d0cd66fea6384662af8342
#
_cell.length_a   1.000
_cell.length_b   1.000
_cell.length_c   1.000
_cell.angle_alpha   90.00
_cell.angle_beta   90.00
_cell.angle_gamma   90.00
#
_symmetry.space_group_name_H-M   'P 1'
#
loop_
_entity.id
_entity.type
_entity.pdbx_description
1 polymer ?
#
loop_
_entity_poly.entity_id
_entity_poly.type
_entity_poly.pdbx_seq_one_letter_code
_entity_poly.pdbx_strand_id
1 'polypeptide(L)'
;MKLLPREVEKLALHGAGHLAQKRLARGLRLNYAEAVALIATQILEFIRDGERTVDDLMSLGMQLLGRRQVLPSVAHLLEAVQVEGTFPDGTKLVTIDNPISNEDGNLELALYGSFLPVPGLDKFTCMGDECWPGKIYSEEGNIILNAGRKAIKLTVTNMADRPIQVGSHYHFIEVNPYMCFDREKAYGMRLNIPAGTAVRFEAGDSIPVTLVSIGGNRNIQGGNALASGPVDYARLPQIMLTVSSQGFLHKREANPIEGITGEISDVTYVISKERYSNLYGPTKGDTIRLGDTDLYAEVEDDYTVYGDECVFGGGKVIREGMGQASGYPSASCLDVVITNALIIDYTGIYKADIGIKGTTIIGIGKAGNPDVMDGVSEGMIIGVNTEVIACEGKIITAGAIDCHIHFICPKLADEAIASGITTLVGGGTGPATGTLATTCTPAPIQMRFMLSATDDLPLNIGFTGKGNTSNASGLDDIIKAGAIGLKLHEDWGSTPAAIDMCLTVADSYDVQVTIHTDTLNEGGCVEHSIKAFRERTIHAYHSEGAGGGHAPDIISVCGLKNVIPSSTNPTKPFTHNTIVEHIDMLMVCHHLNKNIREDVLFAESRIRGGTIAAEDILHDMGAISIISSDSQAMGRIGEVITRTWQTADKMKRQRGQLPEVASIKNDNLRIKRYISKYTINPAIAHGFSHIIGSIEVGKMADLVIWKPGFFGAKPEMIIKGGAIAWAQIGDANASISTPEPVLMRPMFGGVCKTGNSHSIAFVSKVAKEAGVEKEYVLQKRVEAVKNVRNVTKLDMKLNAATPKIEVDPESFVVTADGERLNCSPAKKLPLTQNFFLF
;
A
#
# COMPACT_ATOMS: atom_id res chain seq x y z
N MET A 1 23.47 -32.63 -5.48
CA MET A 1 23.26 -32.00 -4.15
C MET A 1 21.84 -32.30 -3.68
N LYS A 2 21.64 -32.55 -2.37
CA LYS A 2 20.32 -32.76 -1.80
C LYS A 2 19.93 -31.48 -1.03
N LEU A 3 19.45 -30.46 -1.75
CA LEU A 3 19.11 -29.16 -1.17
C LEU A 3 17.65 -29.11 -0.74
N LEU A 4 17.40 -28.50 0.41
CA LEU A 4 16.06 -28.12 0.88
C LEU A 4 15.67 -26.75 0.33
N PRO A 5 14.36 -26.39 0.28
CA PRO A 5 13.93 -25.08 -0.22
C PRO A 5 14.66 -23.90 0.45
N ARG A 6 14.84 -23.92 1.77
CA ARG A 6 15.57 -22.88 2.52
C ARG A 6 17.02 -22.71 2.07
N GLU A 7 17.69 -23.79 1.63
CA GLU A 7 19.05 -23.71 1.13
C GLU A 7 19.12 -23.10 -0.27
N VAL A 8 18.12 -23.39 -1.12
CA VAL A 8 18.00 -22.78 -2.45
C VAL A 8 17.79 -21.26 -2.34
N GLU A 9 16.95 -20.81 -1.40
CA GLU A 9 16.73 -19.38 -1.17
C GLU A 9 17.98 -18.69 -0.61
N LYS A 10 18.73 -19.34 0.26
CA LYS A 10 20.03 -18.82 0.76
C LYS A 10 21.10 -18.76 -0.32
N LEU A 11 21.04 -19.60 -1.36
CA LEU A 11 21.90 -19.45 -2.54
C LEU A 11 21.56 -18.18 -3.34
N ALA A 12 20.28 -17.82 -3.45
CA ALA A 12 19.88 -16.56 -4.07
C ALA A 12 20.39 -15.35 -3.24
N LEU A 13 20.25 -15.42 -1.92
CA LEU A 13 20.81 -14.42 -0.99
C LEU A 13 22.32 -14.28 -1.14
N HIS A 14 23.06 -15.40 -1.19
CA HIS A 14 24.51 -15.42 -1.43
C HIS A 14 24.87 -14.76 -2.78
N GLY A 15 24.10 -15.04 -3.84
CA GLY A 15 24.27 -14.39 -5.14
C GLY A 15 24.14 -12.88 -5.06
N ALA A 16 23.12 -12.37 -4.37
CA ALA A 16 22.92 -10.94 -4.14
C ALA A 16 24.04 -10.32 -3.29
N GLY A 17 24.49 -11.02 -2.23
CA GLY A 17 25.62 -10.59 -1.40
C GLY A 17 26.93 -10.48 -2.19
N HIS A 18 27.21 -11.45 -3.06
CA HIS A 18 28.39 -11.38 -3.91
C HIS A 18 28.34 -10.26 -4.96
N LEU A 19 27.13 -9.95 -5.50
CA LEU A 19 26.94 -8.76 -6.34
C LEU A 19 27.24 -7.48 -5.55
N ALA A 20 26.79 -7.39 -4.31
CA ALA A 20 27.08 -6.26 -3.42
C ALA A 20 28.59 -6.12 -3.13
N GLN A 21 29.29 -7.23 -2.87
CA GLN A 21 30.76 -7.25 -2.70
C GLN A 21 31.49 -6.73 -3.95
N LYS A 22 31.05 -7.09 -5.17
CA LYS A 22 31.61 -6.57 -6.42
C LYS A 22 31.44 -5.06 -6.56
N ARG A 23 30.36 -4.50 -6.07
CA ARG A 23 30.13 -3.05 -6.09
C ARG A 23 31.05 -2.38 -5.05
N LEU A 24 31.08 -2.91 -3.84
CA LEU A 24 31.89 -2.36 -2.75
C LEU A 24 33.38 -2.38 -3.11
N ALA A 25 33.88 -3.46 -3.67
CA ALA A 25 35.28 -3.60 -4.12
C ALA A 25 35.70 -2.57 -5.18
N ARG A 26 34.76 -2.03 -5.97
CA ARG A 26 34.97 -0.92 -6.90
C ARG A 26 34.92 0.46 -6.26
N GLY A 27 34.66 0.54 -4.93
CA GLY A 27 34.45 1.79 -4.23
C GLY A 27 33.08 2.43 -4.48
N LEU A 28 32.07 1.62 -4.86
CA LEU A 28 30.69 2.06 -5.03
C LEU A 28 29.87 1.82 -3.77
N ARG A 29 28.97 2.74 -3.46
CA ARG A 29 28.04 2.63 -2.33
C ARG A 29 26.95 1.62 -2.62
N LEU A 30 26.52 0.93 -1.56
CA LEU A 30 25.48 -0.08 -1.63
C LEU A 30 24.10 0.54 -1.37
N ASN A 31 23.11 0.05 -2.09
CA ASN A 31 21.72 0.35 -1.82
C ASN A 31 21.19 -0.53 -0.66
N TYR A 32 19.88 -0.35 -0.32
CA TYR A 32 19.26 -1.11 0.77
C TYR A 32 19.38 -2.62 0.58
N ALA A 33 18.96 -3.16 -0.58
CA ALA A 33 18.96 -4.59 -0.84
C ALA A 33 20.40 -5.19 -0.87
N GLU A 34 21.35 -4.44 -1.43
CA GLU A 34 22.76 -4.83 -1.49
C GLU A 34 23.41 -4.84 -0.08
N ALA A 35 23.10 -3.85 0.75
CA ALA A 35 23.60 -3.77 2.12
C ALA A 35 23.09 -4.95 2.98
N VAL A 36 21.77 -5.20 2.93
CA VAL A 36 21.15 -6.35 3.61
C VAL A 36 21.78 -7.66 3.17
N ALA A 37 21.86 -7.88 1.85
CA ALA A 37 22.39 -9.13 1.29
C ALA A 37 23.86 -9.35 1.65
N LEU A 38 24.70 -8.31 1.64
CA LEU A 38 26.10 -8.41 2.02
C LEU A 38 26.23 -8.79 3.51
N ILE A 39 25.55 -8.07 4.40
CA ILE A 39 25.62 -8.35 5.85
C ILE A 39 25.13 -9.78 6.11
N ALA A 40 23.96 -10.15 5.61
CA ALA A 40 23.40 -11.48 5.83
C ALA A 40 24.30 -12.61 5.30
N THR A 41 24.85 -12.44 4.10
CA THR A 41 25.75 -13.43 3.49
C THR A 41 27.04 -13.59 4.30
N GLN A 42 27.65 -12.48 4.73
CA GLN A 42 28.89 -12.55 5.51
C GLN A 42 28.68 -13.22 6.88
N ILE A 43 27.58 -12.93 7.56
CA ILE A 43 27.25 -13.62 8.81
C ILE A 43 27.06 -15.12 8.56
N LEU A 44 26.39 -15.52 7.48
CA LEU A 44 26.23 -16.94 7.12
C LEU A 44 27.58 -17.62 6.81
N GLU A 45 28.54 -16.95 6.15
CA GLU A 45 29.87 -17.48 5.91
C GLU A 45 30.64 -17.66 7.24
N PHE A 46 30.61 -16.68 8.13
CA PHE A 46 31.26 -16.82 9.45
C PHE A 46 30.61 -17.90 10.31
N ILE A 47 29.31 -18.18 10.19
CA ILE A 47 28.66 -19.34 10.81
C ILE A 47 29.22 -20.64 10.25
N ARG A 48 29.42 -20.72 8.91
CA ARG A 48 29.96 -21.91 8.23
C ARG A 48 31.42 -22.18 8.58
N ASP A 49 32.22 -21.15 8.88
CA ASP A 49 33.59 -21.32 9.41
C ASP A 49 33.62 -22.05 10.78
N GLY A 50 32.52 -21.91 11.57
CA GLY A 50 32.30 -22.69 12.78
C GLY A 50 33.08 -22.25 14.01
N GLU A 51 33.78 -21.13 13.97
CA GLU A 51 34.67 -20.65 15.03
C GLU A 51 34.05 -19.61 15.98
N ARG A 52 32.89 -19.04 15.59
CA ARG A 52 32.29 -17.87 16.26
C ARG A 52 30.97 -18.22 16.95
N THR A 53 30.72 -17.57 18.08
CA THR A 53 29.42 -17.64 18.78
C THR A 53 28.39 -16.67 18.19
N VAL A 54 27.14 -16.80 18.61
CA VAL A 54 26.07 -15.85 18.24
C VAL A 54 26.42 -14.41 18.66
N ASP A 55 26.94 -14.23 19.87
CA ASP A 55 27.31 -12.93 20.44
C ASP A 55 28.47 -12.27 19.65
N ASP A 56 29.51 -13.09 19.30
CA ASP A 56 30.58 -12.62 18.42
C ASP A 56 30.06 -12.11 17.10
N LEU A 57 29.09 -12.82 16.46
CA LEU A 57 28.54 -12.48 15.16
C LEU A 57 27.62 -11.27 15.20
N MET A 58 26.86 -11.08 16.29
CA MET A 58 26.07 -9.86 16.51
C MET A 58 27.00 -8.64 16.56
N SER A 59 28.10 -8.72 17.30
CA SER A 59 29.09 -7.65 17.41
C SER A 59 29.86 -7.40 16.10
N LEU A 60 30.18 -8.45 15.35
CA LEU A 60 30.88 -8.37 14.09
C LEU A 60 29.99 -7.77 12.99
N GLY A 61 28.71 -8.13 12.98
CA GLY A 61 27.74 -7.65 12.00
C GLY A 61 27.62 -6.13 11.97
N MET A 62 27.74 -5.47 13.11
CA MET A 62 27.74 -4.00 13.22
C MET A 62 29.02 -3.33 12.69
N GLN A 63 30.04 -4.10 12.32
CA GLN A 63 31.31 -3.59 11.82
C GLN A 63 31.47 -3.72 10.31
N LEU A 64 30.62 -4.48 9.62
CA LEU A 64 30.78 -4.81 8.20
C LEU A 64 30.68 -3.59 7.29
N LEU A 65 29.68 -2.75 7.51
CA LEU A 65 29.40 -1.56 6.70
C LEU A 65 29.27 -0.32 7.59
N GLY A 66 29.74 0.80 7.08
CA GLY A 66 29.53 2.12 7.69
C GLY A 66 28.68 3.02 6.78
N ARG A 67 28.27 4.16 7.31
CA ARG A 67 27.43 5.14 6.61
C ARG A 67 28.01 5.62 5.27
N ARG A 68 29.33 5.72 5.17
CA ARG A 68 30.01 6.11 3.93
C ARG A 68 29.95 5.05 2.84
N GLN A 69 29.79 3.74 3.20
CA GLN A 69 29.76 2.63 2.26
C GLN A 69 28.37 2.35 1.67
N VAL A 70 27.34 3.01 2.16
CA VAL A 70 25.95 2.86 1.66
C VAL A 70 25.43 4.14 1.04
N LEU A 71 24.36 4.04 0.24
CA LEU A 71 23.67 5.21 -0.28
C LEU A 71 23.03 6.00 0.87
N PRO A 72 22.87 7.32 0.74
CA PRO A 72 22.15 8.12 1.72
C PRO A 72 20.80 7.47 2.06
N SER A 73 20.43 7.54 3.34
CA SER A 73 19.18 6.99 3.87
C SER A 73 19.15 5.48 4.15
N VAL A 74 20.06 4.66 3.61
CA VAL A 74 20.07 3.21 3.85
C VAL A 74 20.24 2.91 5.35
N ALA A 75 21.10 3.66 6.06
CA ALA A 75 21.31 3.48 7.49
C ALA A 75 20.03 3.70 8.32
N HIS A 76 19.12 4.56 7.87
CA HIS A 76 17.83 4.81 8.55
C HIS A 76 16.74 3.81 8.16
N LEU A 77 16.83 3.21 6.96
CA LEU A 77 15.89 2.19 6.51
C LEU A 77 16.21 0.80 7.07
N LEU A 78 17.47 0.57 7.45
CA LEU A 78 17.96 -0.73 7.89
C LEU A 78 18.12 -0.76 9.42
N GLU A 79 17.01 -1.03 10.11
CA GLU A 79 16.97 -1.10 11.57
C GLU A 79 17.65 -2.36 12.11
N ALA A 80 17.47 -3.50 11.44
CA ALA A 80 18.09 -4.78 11.84
C ALA A 80 18.28 -5.70 10.64
N VAL A 81 19.26 -6.59 10.72
CA VAL A 81 19.43 -7.75 9.83
C VAL A 81 19.42 -9.01 10.67
N GLN A 82 18.58 -9.97 10.30
CA GLN A 82 18.47 -11.26 10.99
C GLN A 82 18.76 -12.40 10.03
N VAL A 83 19.48 -13.40 10.50
CA VAL A 83 19.76 -14.63 9.75
C VAL A 83 19.66 -15.83 10.65
N GLU A 84 19.30 -16.99 10.12
CA GLU A 84 19.46 -18.27 10.77
C GLU A 84 20.46 -19.14 10.00
N GLY A 85 21.44 -19.67 10.72
CA GLY A 85 22.46 -20.56 10.19
C GLY A 85 22.70 -21.78 11.06
N THR A 86 23.27 -22.82 10.47
CA THR A 86 23.57 -24.06 11.17
C THR A 86 25.01 -23.98 11.75
N PHE A 87 25.08 -23.77 13.05
CA PHE A 87 26.32 -23.82 13.85
C PHE A 87 26.71 -25.27 14.14
N PRO A 88 27.92 -25.50 14.66
CA PRO A 88 28.31 -26.86 15.12
C PRO A 88 27.39 -27.49 16.17
N ASP A 89 26.72 -26.66 16.98
CA ASP A 89 25.73 -27.04 18.00
C ASP A 89 24.25 -26.87 17.58
N GLY A 90 23.99 -26.75 16.27
CA GLY A 90 22.65 -26.67 15.69
C GLY A 90 22.31 -25.29 15.15
N THR A 91 21.08 -25.14 14.61
CA THR A 91 20.61 -23.89 13.99
C THR A 91 20.34 -22.84 15.06
N LYS A 92 20.88 -21.62 14.85
CA LYS A 92 20.70 -20.46 15.73
C LYS A 92 20.30 -19.22 14.93
N LEU A 93 19.55 -18.34 15.58
CA LEU A 93 19.24 -16.99 15.12
C LEU A 93 20.37 -16.02 15.50
N VAL A 94 20.79 -15.20 14.57
CA VAL A 94 21.69 -14.05 14.79
C VAL A 94 20.94 -12.78 14.39
N THR A 95 20.85 -11.82 15.32
CA THR A 95 20.21 -10.50 15.10
C THR A 95 21.28 -9.42 15.19
N ILE A 96 21.43 -8.63 14.15
CA ILE A 96 22.30 -7.46 14.13
C ILE A 96 21.42 -6.21 14.16
N ASP A 97 21.33 -5.56 15.31
CA ASP A 97 20.57 -4.32 15.48
C ASP A 97 21.41 -3.12 15.03
N ASN A 98 20.80 -2.17 14.33
CA ASN A 98 21.45 -0.97 13.83
C ASN A 98 22.79 -1.26 13.13
N PRO A 99 22.83 -2.14 12.12
CA PRO A 99 24.07 -2.67 11.53
C PRO A 99 24.95 -1.60 10.88
N ILE A 100 24.43 -0.40 10.58
CA ILE A 100 25.14 0.71 9.95
C ILE A 100 25.18 1.91 10.93
N SER A 101 25.78 1.72 12.08
CA SER A 101 25.92 2.74 13.13
C SER A 101 27.20 3.58 12.99
N ASN A 102 28.29 2.97 12.49
CA ASN A 102 29.60 3.58 12.35
C ASN A 102 29.71 4.45 11.09
N GLU A 103 30.67 5.39 11.05
CA GLU A 103 30.99 6.17 9.85
C GLU A 103 31.61 5.28 8.77
N ASP A 104 32.58 4.42 9.14
CA ASP A 104 33.23 3.47 8.25
C ASP A 104 33.06 2.04 8.77
N GLY A 105 32.79 1.13 7.82
CA GLY A 105 32.85 -0.30 8.03
C GLY A 105 34.25 -0.89 7.88
N ASN A 106 34.43 -2.11 8.38
CA ASN A 106 35.62 -2.92 8.15
C ASN A 106 35.47 -3.65 6.81
N LEU A 107 36.09 -3.07 5.77
CA LEU A 107 35.97 -3.58 4.41
C LEU A 107 36.68 -4.91 4.19
N GLU A 108 37.67 -5.26 5.02
CA GLU A 108 38.31 -6.60 4.97
C GLU A 108 37.30 -7.68 5.42
N LEU A 109 36.53 -7.42 6.48
CA LEU A 109 35.46 -8.31 6.92
C LEU A 109 34.27 -8.34 5.92
N ALA A 110 33.89 -7.21 5.36
CA ALA A 110 32.82 -7.12 4.37
C ALA A 110 33.14 -7.87 3.07
N LEU A 111 34.42 -7.94 2.70
CA LEU A 111 34.91 -8.65 1.49
C LEU A 111 35.53 -10.01 1.82
N TYR A 112 35.49 -10.45 3.07
CA TYR A 112 36.05 -11.74 3.47
C TYR A 112 35.53 -12.91 2.60
N GLY A 113 36.42 -13.77 2.16
CA GLY A 113 36.10 -14.93 1.33
C GLY A 113 35.80 -14.62 -0.15
N SER A 114 35.69 -13.34 -0.54
CA SER A 114 35.38 -12.95 -1.93
C SER A 114 36.58 -12.95 -2.86
N PHE A 115 37.80 -12.84 -2.33
CA PHE A 115 39.06 -12.62 -3.08
C PHE A 115 39.08 -11.36 -3.96
N LEU A 116 38.14 -10.43 -3.71
CA LEU A 116 38.08 -9.13 -4.36
C LEU A 116 39.02 -8.13 -3.69
N PRO A 117 39.54 -7.12 -4.42
CA PRO A 117 40.38 -6.11 -3.82
C PRO A 117 39.62 -5.24 -2.82
N VAL A 118 40.25 -4.96 -1.66
CA VAL A 118 39.71 -4.04 -0.67
C VAL A 118 39.96 -2.60 -1.11
N PRO A 119 38.92 -1.77 -1.33
CA PRO A 119 39.10 -0.40 -1.77
C PRO A 119 39.56 0.50 -0.62
N GLY A 120 40.32 1.57 -0.92
CA GLY A 120 40.64 2.60 0.06
C GLY A 120 39.40 3.37 0.51
N LEU A 121 39.36 3.78 1.78
CA LEU A 121 38.24 4.55 2.37
C LEU A 121 38.07 5.93 1.73
N ASP A 122 39.10 6.46 1.11
CA ASP A 122 39.10 7.73 0.33
C ASP A 122 38.11 7.73 -0.85
N LYS A 123 37.73 6.55 -1.35
CA LYS A 123 36.71 6.41 -2.41
C LYS A 123 35.27 6.68 -1.95
N PHE A 124 35.04 6.70 -0.64
CA PHE A 124 33.73 6.92 -0.05
C PHE A 124 33.65 8.31 0.60
N THR A 125 32.92 9.24 -0.02
CA THR A 125 32.75 10.61 0.49
C THR A 125 31.61 10.68 1.49
N CYS A 126 31.72 11.52 2.51
CA CYS A 126 30.64 11.80 3.44
C CYS A 126 29.50 12.58 2.72
N MET A 127 28.23 12.20 2.95
CA MET A 127 27.06 12.95 2.49
C MET A 127 26.12 13.15 3.67
N GLY A 128 25.58 14.37 3.80
CA GLY A 128 24.58 14.68 4.82
C GLY A 128 23.30 13.83 4.64
N ASP A 129 22.71 13.41 5.74
CA ASP A 129 21.58 12.51 5.81
C ASP A 129 20.46 13.13 6.67
N GLU A 130 20.12 14.39 6.41
CA GLU A 130 19.14 15.14 7.21
C GLU A 130 17.69 14.74 6.94
N CYS A 131 17.41 14.15 5.78
CA CYS A 131 16.06 13.84 5.32
C CYS A 131 15.97 12.42 4.74
N TRP A 132 15.68 11.43 5.60
CA TRP A 132 15.55 10.03 5.17
C TRP A 132 14.14 9.68 4.66
N PRO A 133 13.98 8.60 3.87
CA PRO A 133 12.69 8.13 3.39
C PRO A 133 11.73 7.76 4.53
N GLY A 134 10.48 8.17 4.40
CA GLY A 134 9.46 7.85 5.40
C GLY A 134 9.56 8.62 6.71
N LYS A 135 10.42 9.65 6.78
CA LYS A 135 10.57 10.48 7.99
C LYS A 135 9.25 11.14 8.37
N ILE A 136 8.89 10.99 9.64
CA ILE A 136 7.74 11.67 10.23
C ILE A 136 8.23 12.97 10.87
N TYR A 137 7.54 14.06 10.59
CA TYR A 137 7.73 15.36 11.18
C TYR A 137 6.52 15.66 12.05
N SER A 138 6.64 15.42 13.36
CA SER A 138 5.57 15.73 14.30
C SER A 138 5.40 17.24 14.45
N GLU A 139 4.16 17.70 14.43
CA GLU A 139 3.81 19.07 14.75
C GLU A 139 4.16 19.37 16.20
N GLU A 140 4.64 20.58 16.49
CA GLU A 140 4.93 20.99 17.86
C GLU A 140 3.66 21.00 18.72
N GLY A 141 3.73 20.50 19.94
CA GLY A 141 2.61 20.48 20.85
C GLY A 141 2.47 19.22 21.70
N ASN A 142 1.42 19.20 22.47
CA ASN A 142 1.11 18.11 23.40
C ASN A 142 -0.30 17.58 23.17
N ILE A 143 -0.48 16.32 23.51
CA ILE A 143 -1.76 15.61 23.51
C ILE A 143 -2.12 15.28 24.94
N ILE A 144 -3.37 15.55 25.32
CA ILE A 144 -3.93 15.16 26.60
C ILE A 144 -4.61 13.79 26.44
N LEU A 145 -4.09 12.78 27.11
CA LEU A 145 -4.69 11.45 27.13
C LEU A 145 -5.84 11.40 28.15
N ASN A 146 -6.89 10.64 27.83
CA ASN A 146 -8.06 10.43 28.70
C ASN A 146 -8.73 11.74 29.15
N ALA A 147 -8.77 12.74 28.28
CA ALA A 147 -9.34 14.05 28.60
C ALA A 147 -10.79 13.95 29.10
N GLY A 148 -11.14 14.75 30.13
CA GLY A 148 -12.50 14.82 30.70
C GLY A 148 -12.88 13.65 31.60
N ARG A 149 -12.03 12.62 31.78
CA ARG A 149 -12.30 11.51 32.70
C ARG A 149 -11.94 11.85 34.14
N LYS A 150 -12.73 11.33 35.12
CA LYS A 150 -12.39 11.44 36.55
C LYS A 150 -11.11 10.66 36.83
N ALA A 151 -10.18 11.29 37.54
CA ALA A 151 -8.91 10.68 37.92
C ALA A 151 -8.65 10.76 39.41
N ILE A 152 -7.91 9.79 39.96
CA ILE A 152 -7.52 9.71 41.38
C ILE A 152 -6.04 9.27 41.48
N LYS A 153 -5.38 9.61 42.58
CA LYS A 153 -4.04 9.09 42.94
C LYS A 153 -4.16 8.07 44.06
N LEU A 154 -3.46 6.97 43.97
CA LEU A 154 -3.37 5.92 44.98
C LEU A 154 -1.91 5.50 45.15
N THR A 155 -1.56 5.08 46.37
CA THR A 155 -0.27 4.41 46.61
C THR A 155 -0.46 2.89 46.54
N VAL A 156 0.33 2.22 45.70
CA VAL A 156 0.24 0.78 45.46
C VAL A 156 1.52 0.11 45.92
N THR A 157 1.39 -0.91 46.80
CA THR A 157 2.54 -1.65 47.30
C THR A 157 2.49 -3.09 46.77
N ASN A 158 3.58 -3.57 46.20
CA ASN A 158 3.74 -4.97 45.84
C ASN A 158 4.21 -5.76 47.05
N MET A 159 3.35 -6.59 47.63
CA MET A 159 3.61 -7.44 48.79
C MET A 159 4.06 -8.86 48.38
N ALA A 160 4.21 -9.14 47.06
CA ALA A 160 4.71 -10.42 46.59
C ALA A 160 6.24 -10.48 46.67
N ASP A 161 6.80 -11.68 46.55
CA ASP A 161 8.25 -11.98 46.44
C ASP A 161 8.83 -11.84 45.01
N ARG A 162 8.04 -11.36 44.10
CA ARG A 162 8.37 -11.25 42.68
C ARG A 162 7.78 -9.98 42.04
N PRO A 163 8.33 -9.54 40.89
CA PRO A 163 7.81 -8.36 40.20
C PRO A 163 6.41 -8.61 39.66
N ILE A 164 5.57 -7.58 39.69
CA ILE A 164 4.23 -7.55 39.13
C ILE A 164 4.14 -6.37 38.15
N GLN A 165 3.62 -6.61 36.95
CA GLN A 165 3.43 -5.58 35.93
C GLN A 165 1.93 -5.44 35.61
N VAL A 166 1.42 -4.21 35.62
CA VAL A 166 0.01 -3.91 35.36
C VAL A 166 -0.11 -3.05 34.11
N GLY A 167 -0.86 -3.54 33.11
CA GLY A 167 -1.11 -2.82 31.85
C GLY A 167 -2.12 -1.69 31.99
N SER A 168 -2.10 -0.76 31.03
CA SER A 168 -2.91 0.47 31.00
C SER A 168 -4.42 0.25 31.12
N HIS A 169 -4.93 -0.84 30.55
CA HIS A 169 -6.40 -1.08 30.44
C HIS A 169 -6.95 -2.14 31.39
N TYR A 170 -6.11 -2.67 32.30
CA TYR A 170 -6.58 -3.65 33.27
C TYR A 170 -7.47 -2.97 34.32
N HIS A 171 -8.64 -3.54 34.66
CA HIS A 171 -9.53 -3.04 35.70
C HIS A 171 -8.80 -3.09 37.05
N PHE A 172 -8.51 -1.93 37.64
CA PHE A 172 -7.48 -1.83 38.66
C PHE A 172 -7.84 -2.49 39.99
N ILE A 173 -9.11 -2.53 40.35
CA ILE A 173 -9.57 -3.25 41.60
C ILE A 173 -9.20 -4.75 41.51
N GLU A 174 -9.14 -5.33 40.35
CA GLU A 174 -8.91 -6.76 40.11
C GLU A 174 -7.44 -7.15 39.89
N VAL A 175 -6.51 -6.20 40.03
CA VAL A 175 -5.08 -6.55 39.90
C VAL A 175 -4.64 -7.55 40.95
N ASN A 176 -3.53 -8.23 40.72
CA ASN A 176 -2.95 -9.31 41.51
C ASN A 176 -3.27 -9.24 43.02
N PRO A 177 -3.67 -10.37 43.70
CA PRO A 177 -4.04 -10.40 45.10
C PRO A 177 -2.99 -9.81 46.06
N TYR A 178 -1.70 -9.92 45.70
CA TYR A 178 -0.59 -9.41 46.54
C TYR A 178 -0.32 -7.91 46.38
N MET A 179 -1.04 -7.22 45.47
CA MET A 179 -0.98 -5.77 45.37
C MET A 179 -1.86 -5.14 46.48
N CYS A 180 -1.24 -4.38 47.39
CA CYS A 180 -1.90 -3.75 48.53
C CYS A 180 -2.14 -2.25 48.25
N PHE A 181 -3.40 -1.85 48.15
CA PHE A 181 -3.86 -0.47 47.95
C PHE A 181 -5.33 -0.32 48.33
N ASP A 182 -5.89 0.88 48.19
CA ASP A 182 -7.32 1.13 48.42
C ASP A 182 -8.15 0.66 47.20
N ARG A 183 -8.54 -0.62 47.23
CA ARG A 183 -9.31 -1.25 46.16
C ARG A 183 -10.69 -0.66 46.00
N GLU A 184 -11.28 -0.14 47.10
CA GLU A 184 -12.59 0.50 47.07
C GLU A 184 -12.61 1.72 46.16
N LYS A 185 -11.55 2.58 46.25
CA LYS A 185 -11.36 3.74 45.37
C LYS A 185 -11.03 3.36 43.92
N ALA A 186 -10.45 2.21 43.72
CA ALA A 186 -10.05 1.72 42.39
C ALA A 186 -11.19 1.08 41.57
N TYR A 187 -12.39 0.94 42.16
CA TYR A 187 -13.51 0.36 41.43
C TYR A 187 -13.96 1.21 40.26
N GLY A 188 -14.05 0.58 39.06
CA GLY A 188 -14.40 1.24 37.83
C GLY A 188 -13.27 2.13 37.29
N MET A 189 -12.01 1.88 37.68
CA MET A 189 -10.83 2.67 37.30
C MET A 189 -9.77 1.80 36.62
N ARG A 190 -8.92 2.44 35.77
CA ARG A 190 -7.73 1.87 35.16
C ARG A 190 -6.56 2.83 35.29
N LEU A 191 -5.32 2.37 34.96
CA LEU A 191 -4.14 3.25 34.98
C LEU A 191 -4.29 4.42 33.98
N ASN A 192 -3.91 5.62 34.37
CA ASN A 192 -3.83 6.81 33.52
C ASN A 192 -2.42 6.92 32.92
N ILE A 193 -2.13 6.05 31.98
CA ILE A 193 -0.88 5.98 31.22
C ILE A 193 -1.20 5.73 29.75
N PRO A 194 -0.24 5.93 28.81
CA PRO A 194 -0.47 5.67 27.38
C PRO A 194 -0.96 4.24 27.13
N ALA A 195 -1.93 4.08 26.25
CA ALA A 195 -2.51 2.80 25.89
C ALA A 195 -1.41 1.81 25.45
N GLY A 196 -1.49 0.56 25.93
CA GLY A 196 -0.49 -0.48 25.65
C GLY A 196 0.84 -0.35 26.40
N THR A 197 0.96 0.63 27.31
CA THR A 197 2.08 0.67 28.29
C THR A 197 1.67 0.05 29.62
N ALA A 198 2.62 -0.10 30.53
CA ALA A 198 2.39 -0.72 31.83
C ALA A 198 3.24 -0.08 32.93
N VAL A 199 2.83 -0.25 34.19
CA VAL A 199 3.63 0.05 35.38
C VAL A 199 4.16 -1.26 35.95
N ARG A 200 5.47 -1.32 36.23
CA ARG A 200 6.14 -2.44 36.84
C ARG A 200 6.45 -2.11 38.30
N PHE A 201 6.14 -3.04 39.20
CA PHE A 201 6.36 -2.98 40.64
C PHE A 201 7.32 -4.11 41.02
N GLU A 202 8.52 -3.80 41.48
CA GLU A 202 9.41 -4.80 42.03
C GLU A 202 8.92 -5.28 43.40
N ALA A 203 9.48 -6.39 43.91
CA ALA A 203 9.06 -6.93 45.19
C ALA A 203 9.32 -5.92 46.34
N GLY A 204 8.27 -5.56 47.06
CA GLY A 204 8.32 -4.58 48.17
C GLY A 204 8.18 -3.11 47.73
N ASP A 205 8.13 -2.81 46.42
CA ASP A 205 7.94 -1.43 45.93
C ASP A 205 6.62 -0.86 46.34
N SER A 206 6.66 0.44 46.72
CA SER A 206 5.49 1.24 47.01
C SER A 206 5.48 2.47 46.11
N ILE A 207 4.62 2.48 45.09
CA ILE A 207 4.63 3.48 44.00
C ILE A 207 3.29 4.21 43.96
N PRO A 208 3.29 5.55 43.90
CA PRO A 208 2.08 6.32 43.62
C PRO A 208 1.68 6.16 42.15
N VAL A 209 0.43 5.82 41.88
CA VAL A 209 -0.16 5.73 40.55
C VAL A 209 -1.35 6.64 40.40
N THR A 210 -1.57 7.12 39.19
CA THR A 210 -2.80 7.83 38.81
C THR A 210 -3.73 6.85 38.10
N LEU A 211 -4.97 6.78 38.55
CA LEU A 211 -6.03 6.01 37.91
C LEU A 211 -7.01 6.95 37.25
N VAL A 212 -7.65 6.49 36.16
CA VAL A 212 -8.70 7.19 35.42
C VAL A 212 -9.93 6.30 35.32
N SER A 213 -11.11 6.89 35.29
CA SER A 213 -12.36 6.14 35.13
C SER A 213 -12.37 5.38 33.81
N ILE A 214 -12.84 4.13 33.80
CA ILE A 214 -13.12 3.34 32.61
C ILE A 214 -14.20 4.04 31.79
N GLY A 215 -14.03 4.04 30.46
CA GLY A 215 -14.97 4.62 29.52
C GLY A 215 -16.04 3.66 29.01
N GLY A 216 -16.63 3.98 27.88
CA GLY A 216 -17.63 3.17 27.20
C GLY A 216 -18.91 3.01 28.02
N ASN A 217 -19.57 1.85 27.87
CA ASN A 217 -20.78 1.48 28.63
C ASN A 217 -20.49 1.26 30.12
N ARG A 218 -19.24 1.26 30.54
CA ARG A 218 -18.78 0.96 31.90
C ARG A 218 -19.28 -0.40 32.40
N ASN A 219 -19.24 -1.39 31.50
CA ASN A 219 -19.67 -2.76 31.81
C ASN A 219 -18.41 -3.65 31.86
N ILE A 220 -18.02 -4.10 33.02
CA ILE A 220 -16.78 -4.83 33.26
C ILE A 220 -16.99 -6.32 33.05
N GLN A 221 -16.10 -6.94 32.30
CA GLN A 221 -16.07 -8.38 32.10
C GLN A 221 -14.60 -8.86 32.23
N GLY A 222 -14.40 -10.13 32.54
CA GLY A 222 -13.08 -10.73 32.63
C GLY A 222 -12.31 -10.42 33.90
N GLY A 223 -11.00 -10.24 33.81
CA GLY A 223 -10.13 -10.04 34.97
C GLY A 223 -10.12 -11.23 35.93
N ASN A 224 -10.22 -10.97 37.22
CA ASN A 224 -10.41 -11.98 38.26
C ASN A 224 -11.87 -12.24 38.59
N ALA A 225 -12.79 -11.69 37.80
CA ALA A 225 -14.25 -11.79 37.96
C ALA A 225 -14.78 -11.28 39.33
N LEU A 226 -14.07 -10.33 39.95
CA LEU A 226 -14.46 -9.77 41.24
C LEU A 226 -15.62 -8.76 41.11
N ALA A 227 -15.65 -8.05 39.99
CA ALA A 227 -16.54 -6.91 39.78
C ALA A 227 -17.31 -6.96 38.44
N SER A 228 -17.52 -8.15 37.89
CA SER A 228 -18.20 -8.33 36.60
C SER A 228 -19.57 -7.67 36.56
N GLY A 229 -19.89 -7.00 35.44
CA GLY A 229 -21.15 -6.27 35.22
C GLY A 229 -20.99 -4.75 35.22
N PRO A 230 -22.10 -4.00 35.20
CA PRO A 230 -22.05 -2.54 35.12
C PRO A 230 -21.40 -1.93 36.38
N VAL A 231 -20.63 -0.87 36.17
CA VAL A 231 -20.04 -0.10 37.28
C VAL A 231 -21.15 0.63 38.00
N ASP A 232 -21.58 0.05 39.13
CA ASP A 232 -22.59 0.58 40.02
C ASP A 232 -22.07 0.56 41.47
N TYR A 233 -21.90 1.72 42.07
CA TYR A 233 -21.37 1.85 43.43
C TYR A 233 -22.27 1.25 44.49
N ALA A 234 -23.57 0.99 44.23
CA ALA A 234 -24.44 0.23 45.10
C ALA A 234 -24.00 -1.23 45.31
N ARG A 235 -23.27 -1.78 44.32
CA ARG A 235 -22.68 -3.14 44.35
C ARG A 235 -21.35 -3.21 45.10
N LEU A 236 -20.70 -2.06 45.34
CA LEU A 236 -19.34 -2.00 45.90
C LEU A 236 -19.19 -2.76 47.22
N PRO A 237 -20.14 -2.68 48.22
CA PRO A 237 -20.02 -3.47 49.46
C PRO A 237 -19.92 -4.98 49.19
N GLN A 238 -20.70 -5.51 48.24
CA GLN A 238 -20.68 -6.94 47.89
C GLN A 238 -19.35 -7.32 47.17
N ILE A 239 -18.88 -6.45 46.29
CA ILE A 239 -17.59 -6.63 45.59
C ILE A 239 -16.44 -6.67 46.62
N MET A 240 -16.44 -5.79 47.61
CA MET A 240 -15.42 -5.76 48.67
C MET A 240 -15.48 -6.99 49.58
N LEU A 241 -16.64 -7.58 49.80
CA LEU A 241 -16.76 -8.89 50.46
C LEU A 241 -16.05 -9.99 49.61
N THR A 242 -16.26 -9.98 48.30
CA THR A 242 -15.58 -10.92 47.38
C THR A 242 -14.06 -10.71 47.37
N VAL A 243 -13.60 -9.46 47.29
CA VAL A 243 -12.17 -9.07 47.40
C VAL A 243 -11.54 -9.67 48.66
N SER A 244 -12.22 -9.49 49.81
CA SER A 244 -11.70 -10.01 51.08
C SER A 244 -11.75 -11.55 51.15
N SER A 245 -12.86 -12.16 50.73
CA SER A 245 -13.02 -13.63 50.78
C SER A 245 -12.05 -14.39 49.87
N GLN A 246 -11.62 -13.77 48.78
CA GLN A 246 -10.64 -14.33 47.85
C GLN A 246 -9.19 -13.96 48.21
N GLY A 247 -8.95 -13.29 49.33
CA GLY A 247 -7.62 -12.99 49.82
C GLY A 247 -6.88 -11.87 49.11
N PHE A 248 -7.58 -10.97 48.42
CA PHE A 248 -6.99 -9.80 47.81
C PHE A 248 -6.61 -8.76 48.85
N LEU A 249 -5.34 -8.38 48.94
CA LEU A 249 -4.90 -7.37 49.90
C LEU A 249 -5.55 -6.00 49.64
N HIS A 250 -6.08 -5.40 50.68
CA HIS A 250 -6.74 -4.10 50.67
C HIS A 250 -6.29 -3.28 51.89
N LYS A 251 -5.94 -2.01 51.65
CA LYS A 251 -5.62 -1.04 52.69
C LYS A 251 -6.27 0.28 52.37
N ARG A 252 -7.23 0.70 53.23
CA ARG A 252 -7.84 2.02 53.05
C ARG A 252 -6.81 3.12 53.24
N GLU A 253 -6.77 4.06 52.31
CA GLU A 253 -6.04 5.32 52.49
C GLU A 253 -6.93 6.30 53.25
N ALA A 254 -6.37 6.95 54.27
CA ALA A 254 -7.01 8.07 54.96
C ALA A 254 -7.43 9.13 53.92
N ASN A 255 -8.58 9.78 54.14
CA ASN A 255 -9.27 10.67 53.20
C ASN A 255 -8.33 11.44 52.30
N PRO A 256 -8.70 11.59 51.00
CA PRO A 256 -7.93 12.45 50.11
C PRO A 256 -7.83 13.82 50.75
N ILE A 257 -6.66 14.46 50.62
CA ILE A 257 -6.47 15.86 50.96
C ILE A 257 -7.66 16.61 50.38
N GLU A 258 -8.58 17.08 51.23
CA GLU A 258 -9.61 18.06 50.88
C GLU A 258 -8.86 19.27 50.33
N GLY A 259 -8.87 19.47 49.02
CA GLY A 259 -8.15 20.61 48.41
C GLY A 259 -7.99 20.55 46.89
N ILE A 260 -8.46 19.52 46.20
CA ILE A 260 -8.48 19.53 44.72
C ILE A 260 -9.90 19.89 44.25
N THR A 261 -10.37 21.07 44.63
CA THR A 261 -11.34 21.87 43.89
C THR A 261 -10.59 23.00 43.23
N GLY A 262 -10.08 22.80 42.06
CA GLY A 262 -9.43 23.89 41.30
C GLY A 262 -8.22 23.42 40.54
N GLU A 263 -8.37 23.44 39.25
CA GLU A 263 -7.38 23.23 38.17
C GLU A 263 -6.96 21.80 37.88
N ILE A 264 -7.28 21.42 36.66
CA ILE A 264 -7.12 20.17 35.92
C ILE A 264 -5.62 19.72 35.80
N SER A 265 -4.65 20.49 36.27
CA SER A 265 -3.24 20.35 35.96
C SER A 265 -2.50 19.17 36.61
N ASP A 266 -2.95 18.67 37.77
CA ASP A 266 -2.16 17.67 38.53
C ASP A 266 -2.52 16.19 38.25
N VAL A 267 -3.57 15.92 37.46
CA VAL A 267 -4.09 14.57 37.22
C VAL A 267 -4.12 14.19 35.72
N THR A 268 -3.83 15.16 34.87
CA THR A 268 -3.85 15.01 33.41
C THR A 268 -2.56 14.34 32.91
N TYR A 269 -2.68 13.28 32.12
CA TYR A 269 -1.49 12.71 31.44
C TYR A 269 -1.28 13.45 30.12
N VAL A 270 -0.15 14.13 30.01
CA VAL A 270 0.24 14.89 28.84
C VAL A 270 1.41 14.20 28.16
N ILE A 271 1.32 14.01 26.85
CA ILE A 271 2.37 13.41 26.02
C ILE A 271 2.71 14.37 24.86
N SER A 272 3.99 14.50 24.49
CA SER A 272 4.35 15.25 23.28
C SER A 272 3.83 14.53 22.03
N LYS A 273 3.49 15.30 20.97
CA LYS A 273 3.07 14.74 19.68
C LYS A 273 4.12 13.78 19.11
N GLU A 274 5.40 14.11 19.22
CA GLU A 274 6.50 13.21 18.80
C GLU A 274 6.44 11.86 19.51
N ARG A 275 6.33 11.84 20.84
CA ARG A 275 6.24 10.59 21.60
C ARG A 275 4.94 9.83 21.27
N TYR A 276 3.85 10.53 21.04
CA TYR A 276 2.59 9.93 20.60
C TYR A 276 2.73 9.26 19.25
N SER A 277 3.31 9.96 18.27
CA SER A 277 3.58 9.44 16.93
C SER A 277 4.50 8.21 16.95
N ASN A 278 5.50 8.18 17.81
CA ASN A 278 6.37 7.02 17.99
C ASN A 278 5.65 5.80 18.57
N LEU A 279 4.56 5.97 19.32
CA LEU A 279 3.78 4.88 19.91
C LEU A 279 2.66 4.38 18.99
N TYR A 280 1.96 5.29 18.30
CA TYR A 280 0.71 4.98 17.61
C TYR A 280 0.69 5.44 16.14
N GLY A 281 1.81 5.91 15.62
CA GLY A 281 1.88 6.55 14.30
C GLY A 281 1.46 8.01 14.30
N PRO A 282 1.67 8.71 13.16
CA PRO A 282 1.41 10.13 13.04
C PRO A 282 -0.05 10.47 13.31
N THR A 283 -0.30 11.63 13.90
CA THR A 283 -1.63 12.15 14.20
C THR A 283 -1.88 13.47 13.47
N LYS A 284 -3.08 14.02 13.61
CA LYS A 284 -3.52 15.25 12.94
C LYS A 284 -2.48 16.38 13.03
N GLY A 285 -2.12 16.95 11.88
CA GLY A 285 -1.12 17.99 11.69
C GLY A 285 0.32 17.49 11.53
N ASP A 286 0.59 16.21 11.85
CA ASP A 286 1.90 15.60 11.57
C ASP A 286 2.07 15.42 10.07
N THR A 287 3.33 15.48 9.60
CA THR A 287 3.66 15.34 8.18
C THR A 287 4.58 14.14 7.98
N ILE A 288 4.35 13.36 6.93
CA ILE A 288 5.16 12.18 6.60
C ILE A 288 5.73 12.28 5.18
N ARG A 289 7.01 11.98 5.02
CA ARG A 289 7.65 11.89 3.72
C ARG A 289 7.32 10.56 3.04
N LEU A 290 6.87 10.60 1.79
CA LEU A 290 6.51 9.39 1.03
C LEU A 290 7.72 8.79 0.31
N GLY A 291 8.24 7.67 0.82
CA GLY A 291 9.48 7.06 0.31
C GLY A 291 10.64 8.07 0.30
N ASP A 292 11.49 8.04 -0.73
CA ASP A 292 12.56 9.02 -0.97
C ASP A 292 12.14 10.15 -1.93
N THR A 293 10.83 10.35 -2.14
CA THR A 293 10.27 11.48 -2.90
C THR A 293 10.35 12.79 -2.12
N ASP A 294 10.11 13.91 -2.79
CA ASP A 294 9.90 15.22 -2.14
C ASP A 294 8.41 15.51 -1.85
N LEU A 295 7.59 14.45 -1.76
CA LEU A 295 6.17 14.57 -1.42
C LEU A 295 5.96 14.36 0.08
N TYR A 296 5.21 15.27 0.69
CA TYR A 296 4.91 15.27 2.12
C TYR A 296 3.41 15.24 2.35
N ALA A 297 2.94 14.15 2.94
CA ALA A 297 1.55 13.96 3.33
C ALA A 297 1.32 14.51 4.74
N GLU A 298 0.39 15.45 4.91
CA GLU A 298 -0.05 15.94 6.21
C GLU A 298 -1.32 15.17 6.64
N VAL A 299 -1.37 14.74 7.88
CA VAL A 299 -2.54 14.05 8.44
C VAL A 299 -3.67 15.06 8.67
N GLU A 300 -4.75 14.94 7.91
CA GLU A 300 -5.89 15.87 7.91
C GLU A 300 -6.79 15.64 9.14
N ASP A 301 -7.01 14.39 9.53
CA ASP A 301 -7.83 13.98 10.67
C ASP A 301 -7.29 12.73 11.37
N ASP A 302 -7.69 12.54 12.65
CA ASP A 302 -7.41 11.35 13.45
C ASP A 302 -8.71 10.90 14.14
N TYR A 303 -9.17 9.70 13.79
CA TYR A 303 -10.40 9.12 14.32
C TYR A 303 -10.18 8.28 15.58
N THR A 304 -8.96 8.21 16.10
CA THR A 304 -8.66 7.51 17.35
C THR A 304 -9.10 8.34 18.57
N VAL A 305 -9.21 7.68 19.72
CA VAL A 305 -9.49 8.35 21.01
C VAL A 305 -8.23 8.30 21.85
N TYR A 306 -7.63 9.47 22.13
CA TYR A 306 -6.37 9.59 22.84
C TYR A 306 -6.43 9.00 24.24
N GLY A 307 -5.72 7.90 24.47
CA GLY A 307 -5.70 7.12 25.69
C GLY A 307 -6.47 5.80 25.63
N ASP A 308 -7.23 5.56 24.54
CA ASP A 308 -7.95 4.30 24.28
C ASP A 308 -7.51 3.66 22.93
N GLU A 309 -6.29 3.91 22.47
CA GLU A 309 -5.76 3.32 21.25
C GLU A 309 -5.75 1.79 21.35
N CYS A 310 -6.21 1.12 20.31
CA CYS A 310 -6.14 -0.34 20.19
C CYS A 310 -4.74 -0.76 19.74
N VAL A 311 -3.97 -1.38 20.62
CA VAL A 311 -2.62 -1.89 20.37
C VAL A 311 -2.59 -3.38 20.72
N PHE A 312 -2.03 -4.20 19.85
CA PHE A 312 -1.89 -5.65 20.05
C PHE A 312 -0.48 -6.03 20.50
N GLY A 313 -0.39 -7.03 21.40
CA GLY A 313 0.89 -7.60 21.87
C GLY A 313 0.81 -8.06 23.31
N GLY A 314 1.90 -8.66 23.81
CA GLY A 314 2.04 -9.11 25.19
C GLY A 314 1.88 -7.95 26.18
N GLY A 315 0.89 -8.01 27.05
CA GLY A 315 0.59 -6.94 28.02
C GLY A 315 -0.01 -5.66 27.41
N LYS A 316 -0.39 -5.68 26.12
CA LYS A 316 -1.00 -4.54 25.42
C LYS A 316 -2.52 -4.43 25.66
N VAL A 317 -3.21 -3.65 24.83
CA VAL A 317 -4.62 -3.28 25.04
C VAL A 317 -5.58 -4.37 24.59
N ILE A 318 -5.38 -4.96 23.41
CA ILE A 318 -6.30 -5.96 22.84
C ILE A 318 -6.13 -7.29 23.56
N ARG A 319 -6.78 -7.39 24.71
CA ARG A 319 -6.88 -8.58 25.55
C ARG A 319 -8.31 -8.69 26.10
N GLU A 320 -8.67 -9.89 26.57
CA GLU A 320 -10.00 -10.22 27.09
C GLU A 320 -10.46 -9.24 28.18
N GLY A 321 -11.67 -8.71 28.02
CA GLY A 321 -12.27 -7.75 28.95
C GLY A 321 -11.68 -6.33 28.91
N MET A 322 -10.65 -6.11 28.07
CA MET A 322 -10.02 -4.81 27.82
C MET A 322 -10.36 -4.32 26.41
N GLY A 323 -9.40 -4.20 25.50
CA GLY A 323 -9.67 -3.86 24.12
C GLY A 323 -10.43 -4.93 23.32
N GLN A 324 -10.37 -6.19 23.75
CA GLN A 324 -11.22 -7.27 23.24
C GLN A 324 -12.46 -7.40 24.10
N ALA A 325 -13.61 -7.28 23.49
CA ALA A 325 -14.93 -7.40 24.12
C ALA A 325 -15.28 -8.86 24.45
N SER A 326 -15.94 -9.05 25.60
CA SER A 326 -16.43 -10.34 26.05
C SER A 326 -17.95 -10.44 25.85
N GLY A 327 -18.45 -11.67 25.57
CA GLY A 327 -19.89 -11.91 25.49
C GLY A 327 -20.57 -11.50 24.17
N TYR A 328 -19.82 -11.04 23.17
CA TYR A 328 -20.33 -10.70 21.85
C TYR A 328 -20.12 -11.87 20.87
N PRO A 329 -21.19 -12.33 20.17
CA PRO A 329 -21.07 -13.39 19.17
C PRO A 329 -20.33 -12.89 17.93
N SER A 330 -19.73 -13.81 17.16
CA SER A 330 -19.00 -13.49 15.91
C SER A 330 -19.81 -12.60 14.97
N ALA A 331 -21.11 -12.79 14.86
CA ALA A 331 -21.98 -11.97 13.99
C ALA A 331 -21.93 -10.48 14.31
N SER A 332 -21.71 -10.12 15.59
CA SER A 332 -21.64 -8.72 16.05
C SER A 332 -20.23 -8.15 16.08
N CYS A 333 -19.20 -8.97 15.84
CA CYS A 333 -17.80 -8.57 15.86
C CYS A 333 -17.20 -8.50 14.45
N LEU A 334 -16.10 -7.77 14.33
CA LEU A 334 -15.27 -7.79 13.13
C LEU A 334 -14.64 -9.18 12.92
N ASP A 335 -14.40 -9.55 11.68
CA ASP A 335 -13.57 -10.72 11.35
C ASP A 335 -12.08 -10.30 11.32
N VAL A 336 -11.78 -9.10 10.81
CA VAL A 336 -10.44 -8.52 10.81
C VAL A 336 -10.52 -7.05 11.21
N VAL A 337 -9.57 -6.61 12.03
CA VAL A 337 -9.35 -5.19 12.32
C VAL A 337 -7.92 -4.80 11.94
N ILE A 338 -7.78 -3.68 11.27
CA ILE A 338 -6.49 -3.05 11.00
C ILE A 338 -6.42 -1.81 11.90
N THR A 339 -5.45 -1.79 12.84
CA THR A 339 -5.42 -0.75 13.88
C THR A 339 -4.45 0.37 13.56
N ASN A 340 -4.80 1.60 13.96
CA ASN A 340 -3.94 2.80 13.90
C ASN A 340 -3.32 3.08 12.52
N ALA A 341 -4.08 2.84 11.44
CA ALA A 341 -3.60 2.97 10.07
C ALA A 341 -3.60 4.43 9.59
N LEU A 342 -2.52 4.89 8.96
CA LEU A 342 -2.53 6.12 8.18
C LEU A 342 -3.09 5.82 6.78
N ILE A 343 -4.31 6.20 6.53
CA ILE A 343 -5.01 5.99 5.26
C ILE A 343 -4.65 7.12 4.32
N ILE A 344 -4.19 6.78 3.10
CA ILE A 344 -4.01 7.69 1.97
C ILE A 344 -4.96 7.25 0.86
N ASP A 345 -6.01 8.03 0.64
CA ASP A 345 -7.01 7.78 -0.39
C ASP A 345 -7.45 9.11 -1.04
N TYR A 346 -8.20 9.04 -2.14
CA TYR A 346 -8.74 10.25 -2.77
C TYR A 346 -9.69 11.01 -1.84
N THR A 347 -10.30 10.33 -0.89
CA THR A 347 -11.22 10.88 0.12
C THR A 347 -10.50 11.72 1.18
N GLY A 348 -9.23 11.43 1.47
CA GLY A 348 -8.45 12.13 2.50
C GLY A 348 -7.18 11.41 2.88
N ILE A 349 -6.42 12.08 3.78
CA ILE A 349 -5.23 11.54 4.43
C ILE A 349 -5.49 11.60 5.93
N TYR A 350 -5.81 10.48 6.56
CA TYR A 350 -6.26 10.45 7.93
C TYR A 350 -5.92 9.14 8.64
N LYS A 351 -5.84 9.20 9.97
CA LYS A 351 -5.60 8.03 10.81
C LYS A 351 -6.92 7.44 11.30
N ALA A 352 -7.08 6.13 11.15
CA ALA A 352 -8.25 5.39 11.63
C ALA A 352 -7.96 3.89 11.77
N ASP A 353 -8.83 3.19 12.50
CA ASP A 353 -8.93 1.73 12.40
C ASP A 353 -9.86 1.37 11.23
N ILE A 354 -9.60 0.24 10.56
CA ILE A 354 -10.42 -0.31 9.48
C ILE A 354 -11.02 -1.63 9.95
N GLY A 355 -12.34 -1.72 9.95
CA GLY A 355 -13.09 -2.92 10.30
C GLY A 355 -13.58 -3.68 9.08
N ILE A 356 -13.29 -4.98 9.02
CA ILE A 356 -13.63 -5.86 7.90
C ILE A 356 -14.53 -6.99 8.38
N LYS A 357 -15.59 -7.28 7.62
CA LYS A 357 -16.49 -8.43 7.80
C LYS A 357 -16.61 -9.18 6.48
N GLY A 358 -16.30 -10.48 6.47
CA GLY A 358 -16.16 -11.23 5.23
C GLY A 358 -15.12 -10.58 4.32
N THR A 359 -15.54 -10.18 3.12
CA THR A 359 -14.65 -9.53 2.14
C THR A 359 -14.78 -8.00 2.11
N THR A 360 -15.61 -7.41 2.99
CA THR A 360 -16.08 -6.03 2.86
C THR A 360 -15.62 -5.16 4.04
N ILE A 361 -15.22 -3.93 3.77
CA ILE A 361 -15.00 -2.88 4.77
C ILE A 361 -16.36 -2.47 5.33
N ILE A 362 -16.60 -2.70 6.63
CA ILE A 362 -17.87 -2.34 7.29
C ILE A 362 -17.76 -1.11 8.19
N GLY A 363 -16.53 -0.67 8.49
CA GLY A 363 -16.31 0.51 9.31
C GLY A 363 -14.91 1.09 9.10
N ILE A 364 -14.83 2.42 9.21
CA ILE A 364 -13.60 3.20 9.26
C ILE A 364 -13.78 4.20 10.41
N GLY A 365 -12.95 4.09 11.44
CA GLY A 365 -13.10 4.92 12.63
C GLY A 365 -12.32 4.37 13.81
N LYS A 366 -12.92 4.30 14.99
CA LYS A 366 -12.35 3.71 16.21
C LYS A 366 -12.92 2.32 16.44
N ALA A 367 -12.06 1.30 16.44
CA ALA A 367 -12.41 -0.07 16.83
C ALA A 367 -12.13 -0.31 18.33
N GLY A 368 -12.71 -1.37 18.91
CA GLY A 368 -12.39 -1.78 20.26
C GLY A 368 -13.55 -2.46 21.00
N ASN A 369 -13.51 -2.33 22.32
CA ASN A 369 -14.53 -2.87 23.23
C ASN A 369 -15.45 -1.73 23.72
N PRO A 370 -16.68 -1.65 23.23
CA PRO A 370 -17.60 -0.56 23.61
C PRO A 370 -17.99 -0.59 25.09
N ASP A 371 -17.75 -1.70 25.78
CA ASP A 371 -18.06 -1.83 27.18
C ASP A 371 -17.15 -1.01 28.12
N VAL A 372 -15.86 -0.83 27.68
CA VAL A 372 -14.84 -0.19 28.52
C VAL A 372 -14.03 0.90 27.83
N MET A 373 -14.26 1.15 26.54
CA MET A 373 -13.56 2.15 25.74
C MET A 373 -14.52 3.18 25.15
N ASP A 374 -14.11 4.45 25.13
CA ASP A 374 -14.89 5.53 24.53
C ASP A 374 -14.75 5.56 23.01
N GLY A 375 -15.76 6.07 22.33
CA GLY A 375 -15.73 6.40 20.92
C GLY A 375 -15.67 5.21 19.95
N VAL A 376 -15.92 3.98 20.41
CA VAL A 376 -15.98 2.81 19.52
C VAL A 376 -17.10 3.02 18.51
N SER A 377 -16.74 3.01 17.21
CA SER A 377 -17.67 3.23 16.11
C SER A 377 -18.66 2.06 16.00
N GLU A 378 -19.89 2.35 15.54
CA GLU A 378 -20.91 1.32 15.35
C GLU A 378 -20.41 0.17 14.46
N GLY A 379 -20.59 -1.06 14.89
CA GLY A 379 -20.16 -2.27 14.19
C GLY A 379 -18.66 -2.57 14.27
N MET A 380 -17.83 -1.74 14.91
CA MET A 380 -16.38 -1.92 15.00
C MET A 380 -15.93 -2.60 16.31
N ILE A 381 -16.64 -3.64 16.71
CA ILE A 381 -16.34 -4.39 17.94
C ILE A 381 -15.23 -5.41 17.68
N ILE A 382 -14.15 -5.34 18.45
CA ILE A 382 -13.11 -6.36 18.50
C ILE A 382 -13.55 -7.45 19.49
N GLY A 383 -13.83 -8.65 18.98
CA GLY A 383 -14.23 -9.81 19.79
C GLY A 383 -13.17 -10.92 19.76
N VAL A 384 -13.50 -12.04 20.42
CA VAL A 384 -12.61 -13.23 20.45
C VAL A 384 -12.34 -13.82 19.06
N ASN A 385 -13.22 -13.58 18.09
CA ASN A 385 -13.14 -14.08 16.71
C ASN A 385 -12.54 -13.05 15.73
N THR A 386 -11.96 -11.95 16.22
CA THR A 386 -11.39 -10.90 15.40
C THR A 386 -9.88 -11.09 15.23
N GLU A 387 -9.41 -11.18 13.99
CA GLU A 387 -7.98 -11.11 13.66
C GLU A 387 -7.49 -9.65 13.70
N VAL A 388 -6.26 -9.44 14.13
CA VAL A 388 -5.69 -8.09 14.28
C VAL A 388 -4.47 -7.91 13.38
N ILE A 389 -4.49 -6.83 12.59
CA ILE A 389 -3.34 -6.37 11.81
C ILE A 389 -2.90 -5.01 12.36
N ALA A 390 -1.75 -4.98 13.00
CA ALA A 390 -1.17 -3.77 13.59
C ALA A 390 -0.53 -2.89 12.52
N CYS A 391 -0.97 -1.62 12.44
CA CYS A 391 -0.51 -0.66 11.42
C CYS A 391 0.00 0.66 12.00
N GLU A 392 0.43 0.68 13.27
CA GLU A 392 1.06 1.83 13.88
C GLU A 392 2.25 2.31 13.03
N GLY A 393 2.20 3.57 12.59
CA GLY A 393 3.25 4.17 11.74
C GLY A 393 3.30 3.66 10.29
N LYS A 394 2.34 2.84 9.84
CA LYS A 394 2.26 2.36 8.46
C LYS A 394 1.20 3.10 7.65
N ILE A 395 1.41 3.16 6.33
CA ILE A 395 0.47 3.73 5.38
C ILE A 395 -0.39 2.61 4.78
N ILE A 396 -1.68 2.89 4.59
CA ILE A 396 -2.60 2.00 3.85
C ILE A 396 -3.19 2.75 2.66
N THR A 397 -3.20 2.07 1.51
CA THR A 397 -3.85 2.52 0.28
C THR A 397 -4.82 1.47 -0.24
N ALA A 398 -5.77 1.88 -1.08
CA ALA A 398 -6.54 0.92 -1.86
C ALA A 398 -5.63 0.15 -2.81
N GLY A 399 -5.98 -1.09 -3.12
CA GLY A 399 -5.30 -1.88 -4.13
C GLY A 399 -5.40 -1.24 -5.51
N ALA A 400 -4.27 -1.21 -6.22
CA ALA A 400 -4.19 -0.61 -7.54
C ALA A 400 -4.95 -1.41 -8.60
N ILE A 401 -5.39 -0.70 -9.63
CA ILE A 401 -6.11 -1.23 -10.79
C ILE A 401 -5.29 -0.89 -12.03
N ASP A 402 -4.81 -1.90 -12.72
CA ASP A 402 -4.19 -1.73 -14.04
C ASP A 402 -5.21 -2.08 -15.13
N CYS A 403 -5.56 -1.08 -15.93
CA CYS A 403 -6.61 -1.20 -16.94
C CYS A 403 -6.08 -1.28 -18.39
N HIS A 404 -4.78 -1.58 -18.55
CA HIS A 404 -4.18 -1.79 -19.87
C HIS A 404 -3.23 -2.98 -19.84
N ILE A 405 -3.80 -4.19 -19.85
CA ILE A 405 -3.08 -5.45 -19.70
C ILE A 405 -3.10 -6.26 -21.00
N HIS A 406 -1.91 -6.64 -21.48
CA HIS A 406 -1.75 -7.70 -22.47
C HIS A 406 -1.55 -9.02 -21.75
N PHE A 407 -2.56 -9.91 -21.79
CA PHE A 407 -2.52 -11.20 -21.10
C PHE A 407 -1.66 -12.20 -21.87
N ILE A 408 -0.34 -12.04 -21.81
CA ILE A 408 0.66 -12.84 -22.55
C ILE A 408 1.11 -14.04 -21.71
N CYS A 409 1.43 -13.82 -20.42
CA CYS A 409 1.99 -14.86 -19.56
C CYS A 409 1.36 -14.79 -18.16
N PRO A 410 0.90 -15.91 -17.57
CA PRO A 410 0.31 -15.92 -16.22
C PRO A 410 1.25 -15.37 -15.13
N LYS A 411 2.58 -15.42 -15.35
CA LYS A 411 3.59 -14.92 -14.41
C LYS A 411 3.45 -13.41 -14.13
N LEU A 412 2.83 -12.65 -15.04
CA LEU A 412 2.53 -11.24 -14.83
C LEU A 412 1.63 -11.00 -13.59
N ALA A 413 0.83 -11.99 -13.20
CA ALA A 413 -0.04 -11.89 -12.03
C ALA A 413 0.74 -11.82 -10.71
N ASP A 414 1.85 -12.57 -10.61
CA ASP A 414 2.74 -12.52 -9.45
C ASP A 414 3.41 -11.14 -9.32
N GLU A 415 3.90 -10.59 -10.45
CA GLU A 415 4.49 -9.24 -10.48
C GLU A 415 3.46 -8.15 -10.14
N ALA A 416 2.23 -8.30 -10.64
CA ALA A 416 1.15 -7.36 -10.36
C ALA A 416 0.86 -7.30 -8.85
N ILE A 417 0.51 -8.45 -8.26
CA ILE A 417 0.10 -8.48 -6.85
C ILE A 417 1.26 -8.11 -5.92
N ALA A 418 2.48 -8.55 -6.23
CA ALA A 418 3.68 -8.22 -5.46
C ALA A 418 3.98 -6.71 -5.46
N SER A 419 3.54 -5.96 -6.48
CA SER A 419 3.68 -4.50 -6.57
C SER A 419 2.51 -3.71 -5.97
N GLY A 420 1.43 -4.39 -5.51
CA GLY A 420 0.25 -3.75 -4.92
C GLY A 420 -0.94 -3.59 -5.86
N ILE A 421 -0.90 -4.20 -7.04
CA ILE A 421 -2.03 -4.24 -7.98
C ILE A 421 -2.95 -5.41 -7.60
N THR A 422 -4.24 -5.14 -7.42
CA THR A 422 -5.25 -6.14 -7.03
C THR A 422 -6.29 -6.42 -8.11
N THR A 423 -6.27 -5.63 -9.19
CA THR A 423 -7.24 -5.74 -10.29
C THR A 423 -6.57 -5.53 -11.63
N LEU A 424 -6.83 -6.43 -12.58
CA LEU A 424 -6.32 -6.38 -13.96
C LEU A 424 -7.47 -6.31 -14.96
N VAL A 425 -7.38 -5.34 -15.87
CA VAL A 425 -8.32 -5.19 -16.99
C VAL A 425 -7.53 -5.10 -18.29
N GLY A 426 -7.93 -5.89 -19.28
CA GLY A 426 -7.29 -5.90 -20.59
C GLY A 426 -7.76 -7.06 -21.45
N GLY A 427 -6.94 -7.51 -22.37
CA GLY A 427 -7.29 -8.62 -23.27
C GLY A 427 -6.09 -9.41 -23.72
N GLY A 428 -6.34 -10.55 -24.34
CA GLY A 428 -5.31 -11.41 -24.88
C GLY A 428 -5.60 -12.90 -24.72
N THR A 429 -4.73 -13.72 -25.26
CA THR A 429 -4.89 -15.20 -25.32
C THR A 429 -3.54 -15.91 -25.14
N GLY A 430 -2.56 -15.28 -24.52
CA GLY A 430 -1.17 -15.75 -24.51
C GLY A 430 -0.30 -15.04 -25.55
N PRO A 431 0.88 -15.57 -25.92
CA PRO A 431 1.85 -14.91 -26.80
C PRO A 431 1.48 -14.97 -28.30
N ALA A 432 0.19 -14.88 -28.63
CA ALA A 432 -0.25 -14.74 -30.01
C ALA A 432 0.08 -13.34 -30.55
N THR A 433 0.36 -13.22 -31.85
CA THR A 433 0.75 -11.97 -32.50
C THR A 433 -0.25 -10.83 -32.21
N GLY A 434 -1.55 -11.12 -32.27
CA GLY A 434 -2.59 -10.14 -31.94
C GLY A 434 -2.53 -9.71 -30.49
N THR A 435 -2.23 -10.58 -29.53
CA THR A 435 -2.09 -10.23 -28.09
C THR A 435 -0.82 -9.46 -27.82
N LEU A 436 0.30 -9.76 -28.51
CA LEU A 436 1.56 -9.05 -28.35
C LEU A 436 1.42 -7.57 -28.71
N ALA A 437 0.57 -7.25 -29.70
CA ALA A 437 0.33 -5.88 -30.14
C ALA A 437 -0.92 -5.24 -29.53
N THR A 438 -1.97 -6.03 -29.19
CA THR A 438 -3.28 -5.50 -28.81
C THR A 438 -3.84 -6.14 -27.54
N THR A 439 -4.70 -5.44 -26.81
CA THR A 439 -5.40 -5.94 -25.61
C THR A 439 -6.79 -6.52 -25.98
N CYS A 440 -6.82 -7.43 -26.96
CA CYS A 440 -8.06 -8.00 -27.47
C CYS A 440 -8.17 -9.49 -27.17
N THR A 441 -9.29 -9.92 -26.62
CA THR A 441 -9.71 -11.33 -26.57
C THR A 441 -10.77 -11.53 -27.67
N PRO A 442 -10.42 -12.10 -28.85
CA PRO A 442 -11.25 -11.91 -30.02
C PRO A 442 -12.46 -12.84 -30.14
N ALA A 443 -12.40 -14.09 -29.68
CA ALA A 443 -13.47 -15.06 -29.87
C ALA A 443 -14.15 -15.49 -28.56
N PRO A 444 -15.47 -15.81 -28.57
CA PRO A 444 -16.18 -16.35 -27.40
C PRO A 444 -15.49 -17.54 -26.70
N ILE A 445 -14.96 -18.48 -27.50
CA ILE A 445 -14.23 -19.62 -26.94
C ILE A 445 -12.96 -19.18 -26.20
N GLN A 446 -12.26 -18.17 -26.69
CA GLN A 446 -11.07 -17.62 -26.04
C GLN A 446 -11.43 -16.83 -24.78
N MET A 447 -12.54 -16.10 -24.80
CA MET A 447 -13.09 -15.42 -23.61
C MET A 447 -13.34 -16.43 -22.48
N ARG A 448 -14.01 -17.52 -22.80
CA ARG A 448 -14.24 -18.64 -21.87
C ARG A 448 -12.91 -19.19 -21.33
N PHE A 449 -11.94 -19.47 -22.20
CA PHE A 449 -10.63 -19.99 -21.77
C PHE A 449 -9.90 -19.03 -20.86
N MET A 450 -9.91 -17.74 -21.17
CA MET A 450 -9.22 -16.74 -20.37
C MET A 450 -9.87 -16.50 -19.00
N LEU A 451 -11.20 -16.46 -18.94
CA LEU A 451 -11.93 -16.40 -17.67
C LEU A 451 -11.62 -17.63 -16.79
N SER A 452 -11.62 -18.83 -17.38
CA SER A 452 -11.30 -20.07 -16.66
C SER A 452 -9.80 -20.13 -16.26
N ALA A 453 -8.87 -19.70 -17.14
CA ALA A 453 -7.44 -19.73 -16.86
C ALA A 453 -7.01 -18.77 -15.75
N THR A 454 -7.75 -17.69 -15.54
CA THR A 454 -7.47 -16.68 -14.49
C THR A 454 -8.28 -16.90 -13.21
N ASP A 455 -9.12 -17.95 -13.18
CA ASP A 455 -9.99 -18.23 -12.05
C ASP A 455 -9.20 -18.53 -10.76
N ASP A 456 -8.01 -19.14 -10.85
CA ASP A 456 -7.14 -19.44 -9.71
C ASP A 456 -6.20 -18.28 -9.28
N LEU A 457 -6.19 -17.16 -10.01
CA LEU A 457 -5.34 -16.01 -9.66
C LEU A 457 -5.96 -15.18 -8.54
N PRO A 458 -5.20 -14.75 -7.51
CA PRO A 458 -5.72 -13.94 -6.40
C PRO A 458 -5.88 -12.46 -6.78
N LEU A 459 -6.53 -12.21 -7.92
CA LEU A 459 -6.72 -10.88 -8.52
C LEU A 459 -8.13 -10.75 -9.06
N ASN A 460 -8.68 -9.54 -9.02
CA ASN A 460 -9.88 -9.26 -9.79
C ASN A 460 -9.52 -9.15 -11.27
N ILE A 461 -10.32 -9.69 -12.15
CA ILE A 461 -10.04 -9.79 -13.59
C ILE A 461 -11.23 -9.31 -14.40
N GLY A 462 -10.94 -8.55 -15.47
CA GLY A 462 -11.92 -8.20 -16.48
C GLY A 462 -11.31 -8.23 -17.88
N PHE A 463 -11.98 -8.87 -18.85
CA PHE A 463 -11.47 -8.98 -20.22
C PHE A 463 -12.18 -8.07 -21.20
N THR A 464 -11.42 -7.49 -22.14
CA THR A 464 -11.92 -6.73 -23.26
C THR A 464 -11.95 -7.58 -24.54
N GLY A 465 -13.05 -7.50 -25.27
CA GLY A 465 -13.20 -8.13 -26.57
C GLY A 465 -12.60 -7.27 -27.69
N LYS A 466 -12.40 -7.85 -28.88
CA LYS A 466 -11.98 -7.12 -30.08
C LYS A 466 -13.13 -6.28 -30.63
N GLY A 467 -12.94 -4.96 -30.75
CA GLY A 467 -13.94 -4.01 -31.19
C GLY A 467 -13.92 -3.65 -32.69
N ASN A 468 -12.88 -4.07 -33.41
CA ASN A 468 -12.58 -3.62 -34.76
C ASN A 468 -13.47 -4.27 -35.84
N THR A 469 -14.70 -3.79 -35.95
CA THR A 469 -15.64 -4.14 -37.04
C THR A 469 -16.65 -3.02 -37.25
N SER A 470 -17.11 -2.85 -38.47
CA SER A 470 -18.21 -1.95 -38.83
C SER A 470 -19.58 -2.66 -38.84
N ASN A 471 -19.68 -3.87 -38.29
CA ASN A 471 -20.91 -4.65 -38.18
C ASN A 471 -21.12 -5.17 -36.76
N ALA A 472 -22.33 -5.10 -36.23
CA ALA A 472 -22.63 -5.37 -34.83
C ALA A 472 -22.50 -6.83 -34.39
N SER A 473 -22.83 -7.81 -35.27
CA SER A 473 -23.07 -9.21 -34.88
C SER A 473 -21.89 -9.86 -34.13
N GLY A 474 -20.65 -9.65 -34.58
CA GLY A 474 -19.49 -10.20 -33.90
C GLY A 474 -19.18 -9.53 -32.54
N LEU A 475 -19.62 -8.29 -32.33
CA LEU A 475 -19.47 -7.57 -31.05
C LEU A 475 -20.48 -8.07 -30.02
N ASP A 476 -21.71 -8.37 -30.45
CA ASP A 476 -22.74 -8.97 -29.59
C ASP A 476 -22.27 -10.31 -28.99
N ASP A 477 -21.65 -11.15 -29.82
CA ASP A 477 -21.19 -12.48 -29.39
C ASP A 477 -20.11 -12.41 -28.31
N ILE A 478 -19.13 -11.54 -28.47
CA ILE A 478 -18.03 -11.42 -27.49
C ILE A 478 -18.47 -10.79 -26.17
N ILE A 479 -19.42 -9.84 -26.20
CA ILE A 479 -20.00 -9.25 -25.00
C ILE A 479 -20.81 -10.28 -24.22
N LYS A 480 -21.64 -11.07 -24.91
CA LYS A 480 -22.42 -12.18 -24.32
C LYS A 480 -21.53 -13.27 -23.74
N ALA A 481 -20.31 -13.47 -24.28
CA ALA A 481 -19.33 -14.42 -23.76
C ALA A 481 -18.63 -13.94 -22.47
N GLY A 482 -18.79 -12.66 -22.07
CA GLY A 482 -18.25 -12.14 -20.80
C GLY A 482 -17.39 -10.90 -20.91
N ALA A 483 -17.13 -10.35 -22.09
CA ALA A 483 -16.33 -9.14 -22.22
C ALA A 483 -16.96 -7.97 -21.44
N ILE A 484 -16.14 -7.30 -20.61
CA ILE A 484 -16.55 -6.08 -19.86
C ILE A 484 -16.45 -4.81 -20.68
N GLY A 485 -15.87 -4.90 -21.86
CA GLY A 485 -15.64 -3.80 -22.77
C GLY A 485 -15.15 -4.28 -24.12
N LEU A 486 -14.99 -3.34 -25.04
CA LEU A 486 -14.48 -3.57 -26.38
C LEU A 486 -13.21 -2.76 -26.59
N LYS A 487 -12.19 -3.37 -27.16
CA LYS A 487 -10.92 -2.70 -27.53
C LYS A 487 -10.82 -2.46 -29.02
N LEU A 488 -10.61 -1.23 -29.39
CA LEU A 488 -10.22 -0.79 -30.73
C LEU A 488 -8.71 -0.61 -30.80
N HIS A 489 -8.07 -1.13 -31.83
CA HIS A 489 -6.62 -1.02 -32.03
C HIS A 489 -6.26 -0.85 -33.50
N GLU A 490 -5.29 0.03 -33.82
CA GLU A 490 -4.89 0.34 -35.20
C GLU A 490 -4.46 -0.89 -35.99
N ASP A 491 -3.74 -1.85 -35.38
CA ASP A 491 -3.31 -3.07 -36.06
C ASP A 491 -4.48 -3.91 -36.61
N TRP A 492 -5.68 -3.70 -36.09
CA TRP A 492 -6.92 -4.28 -36.58
C TRP A 492 -7.80 -3.34 -37.41
N GLY A 493 -7.36 -2.07 -37.55
CA GLY A 493 -8.07 -1.03 -38.27
C GLY A 493 -9.06 -0.23 -37.40
N SER A 494 -8.58 0.84 -36.73
CA SER A 494 -9.42 1.76 -35.94
C SER A 494 -10.05 2.85 -36.83
N THR A 495 -10.82 2.44 -37.85
CA THR A 495 -11.47 3.35 -38.78
C THR A 495 -12.69 4.06 -38.15
N PRO A 496 -13.10 5.23 -38.65
CA PRO A 496 -14.31 5.93 -38.15
C PRO A 496 -15.58 5.06 -38.13
N ALA A 497 -15.75 4.18 -39.10
CA ALA A 497 -16.91 3.26 -39.16
C ALA A 497 -16.83 2.19 -38.07
N ALA A 498 -15.63 1.63 -37.81
CA ALA A 498 -15.41 0.65 -36.72
C ALA A 498 -15.61 1.31 -35.34
N ILE A 499 -15.11 2.53 -35.15
CA ILE A 499 -15.31 3.32 -33.91
C ILE A 499 -16.81 3.56 -33.65
N ASP A 500 -17.55 4.06 -34.66
CA ASP A 500 -18.96 4.34 -34.50
C ASP A 500 -19.79 3.11 -34.19
N MET A 501 -19.53 1.97 -34.88
CA MET A 501 -20.23 0.72 -34.60
C MET A 501 -19.91 0.17 -33.26
N CYS A 502 -18.63 0.17 -32.86
CA CYS A 502 -18.18 -0.31 -31.55
C CYS A 502 -18.87 0.46 -30.40
N LEU A 503 -18.91 1.78 -30.49
CA LEU A 503 -19.60 2.63 -29.50
C LEU A 503 -21.12 2.40 -29.50
N THR A 504 -21.74 2.20 -30.67
CA THR A 504 -23.17 1.91 -30.77
C THR A 504 -23.56 0.62 -30.07
N VAL A 505 -22.76 -0.44 -30.23
CA VAL A 505 -23.00 -1.71 -29.54
C VAL A 505 -22.70 -1.55 -28.03
N ALA A 506 -21.62 -0.88 -27.67
CA ALA A 506 -21.28 -0.65 -26.28
C ALA A 506 -22.36 0.12 -25.51
N ASP A 507 -23.00 1.11 -26.14
CA ASP A 507 -24.14 1.85 -25.57
C ASP A 507 -25.33 0.94 -25.27
N SER A 508 -25.57 -0.06 -26.11
CA SER A 508 -26.65 -1.04 -25.91
C SER A 508 -26.45 -2.00 -24.76
N TYR A 509 -25.19 -2.27 -24.38
CA TYR A 509 -24.83 -3.25 -23.35
C TYR A 509 -24.26 -2.62 -22.07
N ASP A 510 -24.12 -1.32 -22.00
CA ASP A 510 -23.48 -0.59 -20.89
C ASP A 510 -22.07 -1.10 -20.57
N VAL A 511 -21.22 -1.19 -21.59
CA VAL A 511 -19.82 -1.64 -21.49
C VAL A 511 -18.85 -0.57 -21.99
N GLN A 512 -17.59 -0.58 -21.53
CA GLN A 512 -16.60 0.43 -21.93
C GLN A 512 -16.04 0.15 -23.33
N VAL A 513 -15.64 1.21 -24.03
CA VAL A 513 -14.82 1.15 -25.24
C VAL A 513 -13.46 1.74 -24.91
N THR A 514 -12.41 0.97 -25.13
CA THR A 514 -11.02 1.43 -25.03
C THR A 514 -10.41 1.53 -26.42
N ILE A 515 -9.60 2.55 -26.67
CA ILE A 515 -9.07 2.79 -28.03
C ILE A 515 -7.57 3.10 -28.02
N HIS A 516 -6.89 2.45 -28.97
CA HIS A 516 -5.62 2.84 -29.57
C HIS A 516 -5.96 3.37 -30.96
N THR A 517 -5.84 4.68 -31.18
CA THR A 517 -6.23 5.33 -32.44
C THR A 517 -5.20 5.11 -33.54
N ASP A 518 -5.56 5.47 -34.78
CA ASP A 518 -4.74 5.22 -35.98
C ASP A 518 -3.55 6.19 -36.08
N THR A 519 -2.35 5.74 -35.84
CA THR A 519 -1.11 6.52 -35.96
C THR A 519 -0.81 6.91 -37.43
N LEU A 520 -1.22 6.07 -38.40
CA LEU A 520 -0.98 6.30 -39.82
C LEU A 520 -1.78 7.48 -40.38
N ASN A 521 -2.87 7.90 -39.68
CA ASN A 521 -3.86 8.84 -40.22
C ASN A 521 -4.47 8.36 -41.56
N GLU A 522 -4.45 7.05 -41.84
CA GLU A 522 -4.92 6.47 -43.09
C GLU A 522 -6.42 6.68 -43.32
N GLY A 523 -7.19 6.47 -42.25
CA GLY A 523 -8.65 6.67 -42.28
C GLY A 523 -9.13 8.13 -42.03
N GLY A 524 -8.19 9.00 -41.68
CA GLY A 524 -8.42 10.41 -41.32
C GLY A 524 -7.53 10.86 -40.17
N CYS A 525 -7.44 12.16 -39.94
CA CYS A 525 -6.72 12.74 -38.80
C CYS A 525 -7.56 12.66 -37.51
N VAL A 526 -7.01 13.14 -36.39
CA VAL A 526 -7.64 13.06 -35.07
C VAL A 526 -9.08 13.55 -35.01
N GLU A 527 -9.40 14.62 -35.78
CA GLU A 527 -10.75 15.20 -35.84
C GLU A 527 -11.80 14.22 -36.40
N HIS A 528 -11.40 13.33 -37.32
CA HIS A 528 -12.28 12.31 -37.87
C HIS A 528 -12.63 11.24 -36.84
N SER A 529 -11.66 10.82 -36.04
CA SER A 529 -11.91 9.91 -34.91
C SER A 529 -12.76 10.56 -33.84
N ILE A 530 -12.50 11.81 -33.45
CA ILE A 530 -13.31 12.59 -32.50
C ILE A 530 -14.76 12.73 -33.02
N LYS A 531 -14.93 12.99 -34.30
CA LYS A 531 -16.25 13.04 -34.92
C LYS A 531 -16.97 11.69 -34.86
N ALA A 532 -16.27 10.60 -35.02
CA ALA A 532 -16.83 9.25 -34.90
C ALA A 532 -17.22 8.88 -33.44
N PHE A 533 -16.59 9.49 -32.43
CA PHE A 533 -17.03 9.34 -31.04
C PHE A 533 -18.45 9.89 -30.81
N ARG A 534 -18.89 10.89 -31.53
CA ARG A 534 -20.23 11.51 -31.40
C ARG A 534 -20.56 11.87 -29.95
N GLU A 535 -19.62 12.47 -29.23
CA GLU A 535 -19.73 12.85 -27.82
C GLU A 535 -20.04 11.68 -26.86
N ARG A 536 -19.95 10.42 -27.32
CA ARG A 536 -20.10 9.23 -26.47
C ARG A 536 -18.82 8.98 -25.66
N THR A 537 -18.98 8.42 -24.49
CA THR A 537 -17.87 8.08 -23.61
C THR A 537 -16.92 7.05 -24.24
N ILE A 538 -15.63 7.34 -24.19
CA ILE A 538 -14.57 6.45 -24.65
C ILE A 538 -13.31 6.62 -23.78
N HIS A 539 -12.61 5.51 -23.50
CA HIS A 539 -11.35 5.53 -22.79
C HIS A 539 -10.20 5.47 -23.79
N ALA A 540 -9.47 6.57 -23.97
CA ALA A 540 -8.32 6.65 -24.85
C ALA A 540 -7.04 6.24 -24.12
N TYR A 541 -6.37 5.21 -24.61
CA TYR A 541 -5.10 4.71 -24.09
C TYR A 541 -3.94 5.59 -24.58
N HIS A 542 -2.82 5.62 -23.81
CA HIS A 542 -1.59 6.35 -24.13
C HIS A 542 -1.84 7.63 -24.94
N SER A 543 -2.73 8.49 -24.38
CA SER A 543 -3.28 9.67 -25.06
C SER A 543 -2.26 10.74 -25.44
N GLU A 544 -0.97 10.58 -25.07
CA GLU A 544 0.10 11.47 -25.51
C GLU A 544 0.68 11.08 -26.87
N GLY A 545 0.52 9.83 -27.28
CA GLY A 545 0.85 9.33 -28.62
C GLY A 545 2.07 8.39 -28.74
N ALA A 546 3.02 8.35 -27.79
CA ALA A 546 4.19 7.46 -27.89
C ALA A 546 3.81 5.97 -27.87
N GLY A 547 2.82 5.60 -27.06
CA GLY A 547 2.24 4.25 -27.07
C GLY A 547 1.38 3.97 -28.30
N GLY A 548 0.99 4.96 -29.08
CA GLY A 548 0.20 4.90 -30.31
C GLY A 548 -0.95 5.88 -30.34
N GLY A 549 -1.34 6.28 -31.54
CA GLY A 549 -2.43 7.19 -31.79
C GLY A 549 -2.08 8.26 -32.81
N HIS A 550 -3.11 8.97 -33.29
CA HIS A 550 -2.93 9.99 -34.33
C HIS A 550 -1.73 10.89 -34.07
N ALA A 551 -0.79 10.87 -35.02
CA ALA A 551 0.39 11.70 -34.94
C ALA A 551 0.16 13.02 -35.68
N PRO A 552 0.52 14.18 -35.07
CA PRO A 552 1.18 14.34 -33.75
C PRO A 552 0.22 14.68 -32.62
N ASP A 553 -1.08 14.69 -32.80
CA ASP A 553 -2.04 15.49 -32.05
C ASP A 553 -3.12 14.71 -31.29
N ILE A 554 -2.97 13.39 -31.13
CA ILE A 554 -3.89 12.59 -30.27
C ILE A 554 -4.01 13.16 -28.84
N ILE A 555 -2.96 13.80 -28.32
CA ILE A 555 -2.97 14.42 -26.99
C ILE A 555 -4.07 15.46 -26.81
N SER A 556 -4.61 16.02 -27.92
CA SER A 556 -5.72 16.97 -27.88
C SER A 556 -7.01 16.39 -27.28
N VAL A 557 -7.19 15.05 -27.32
CA VAL A 557 -8.35 14.38 -26.71
C VAL A 557 -8.39 14.55 -25.19
N CYS A 558 -7.25 14.85 -24.55
CA CYS A 558 -7.19 15.14 -23.11
C CYS A 558 -7.99 16.40 -22.71
N GLY A 559 -8.38 17.23 -23.67
CA GLY A 559 -9.27 18.38 -23.44
C GLY A 559 -10.77 18.08 -23.56
N LEU A 560 -11.17 16.87 -23.98
CA LEU A 560 -12.56 16.53 -24.28
C LEU A 560 -13.30 15.95 -23.08
N LYS A 561 -14.55 16.37 -22.86
CA LYS A 561 -15.38 15.92 -21.72
C LYS A 561 -15.81 14.46 -21.80
N ASN A 562 -16.00 13.95 -23.01
CA ASN A 562 -16.46 12.58 -23.27
C ASN A 562 -15.28 11.58 -23.41
N VAL A 563 -14.04 12.02 -23.41
CA VAL A 563 -12.87 11.16 -23.49
C VAL A 563 -12.21 11.03 -22.12
N ILE A 564 -12.05 9.82 -21.66
CA ILE A 564 -11.26 9.51 -20.44
C ILE A 564 -9.84 9.18 -20.89
N PRO A 565 -8.87 10.09 -20.73
CA PRO A 565 -7.50 9.85 -21.19
C PRO A 565 -6.68 9.08 -20.17
N SER A 566 -5.85 8.16 -20.65
CA SER A 566 -4.87 7.47 -19.84
C SER A 566 -3.47 7.52 -20.44
N SER A 567 -2.47 7.35 -19.58
CA SER A 567 -1.07 7.16 -19.93
C SER A 567 -0.62 5.75 -19.66
N THR A 568 0.44 5.33 -20.33
CA THR A 568 1.18 4.12 -20.02
C THR A 568 2.51 4.44 -19.35
N ASN A 569 2.98 3.55 -18.50
CA ASN A 569 4.03 3.90 -17.55
C ASN A 569 5.44 4.14 -18.13
N PRO A 570 5.87 3.64 -19.32
CA PRO A 570 7.20 3.90 -19.82
C PRO A 570 7.50 5.37 -20.19
N THR A 571 6.49 6.16 -20.57
CA THR A 571 6.66 7.61 -20.78
C THR A 571 6.70 8.39 -19.46
N LYS A 572 6.36 7.74 -18.38
CA LYS A 572 6.18 8.35 -17.05
C LYS A 572 7.36 8.07 -16.10
N PRO A 573 7.91 9.13 -15.53
CA PRO A 573 7.96 10.49 -16.08
C PRO A 573 8.93 10.59 -17.24
N PHE A 574 8.89 11.68 -18.02
CA PHE A 574 9.84 11.96 -19.08
C PHE A 574 11.29 12.06 -18.55
N THR A 575 12.18 11.20 -19.08
CA THR A 575 13.59 11.11 -18.68
C THR A 575 14.51 11.18 -19.89
N HIS A 576 15.82 11.28 -19.67
CA HIS A 576 16.82 11.29 -20.74
C HIS A 576 16.79 10.06 -21.66
N ASN A 577 16.40 8.89 -21.12
CA ASN A 577 16.40 7.64 -21.87
C ASN A 577 15.06 7.32 -22.52
N THR A 578 13.99 8.07 -22.20
CA THR A 578 12.61 7.73 -22.60
C THR A 578 12.46 7.59 -24.11
N ILE A 579 13.00 8.53 -24.91
CA ILE A 579 12.82 8.52 -26.37
C ILE A 579 13.50 7.32 -27.02
N VAL A 580 14.75 7.06 -26.66
CA VAL A 580 15.55 5.97 -27.26
C VAL A 580 14.95 4.61 -26.91
N GLU A 581 14.55 4.43 -25.63
CA GLU A 581 13.86 3.21 -25.15
C GLU A 581 12.57 2.97 -25.91
N HIS A 582 11.75 4.02 -26.13
CA HIS A 582 10.46 3.89 -26.81
C HIS A 582 10.59 3.49 -28.27
N ILE A 583 11.57 4.04 -28.98
CA ILE A 583 11.84 3.65 -30.37
C ILE A 583 12.15 2.16 -30.46
N ASP A 584 13.01 1.63 -29.58
CA ASP A 584 13.34 0.21 -29.58
C ASP A 584 12.14 -0.67 -29.21
N MET A 585 11.35 -0.28 -28.21
CA MET A 585 10.13 -1.02 -27.83
C MET A 585 9.12 -1.07 -28.97
N LEU A 586 8.89 0.07 -29.64
CA LEU A 586 7.95 0.18 -30.74
C LEU A 586 8.33 -0.73 -31.93
N MET A 587 9.60 -0.74 -32.31
CA MET A 587 10.07 -1.59 -33.39
C MET A 587 9.81 -3.07 -33.15
N VAL A 588 9.95 -3.51 -31.90
CA VAL A 588 9.68 -4.91 -31.51
C VAL A 588 8.18 -5.20 -31.39
N CYS A 589 7.44 -4.35 -30.71
CA CYS A 589 6.02 -4.57 -30.38
C CYS A 589 5.13 -4.63 -31.62
N HIS A 590 5.35 -3.73 -32.57
CA HIS A 590 4.57 -3.66 -33.81
C HIS A 590 5.19 -4.44 -34.99
N HIS A 591 6.15 -5.32 -34.71
CA HIS A 591 6.80 -6.17 -35.72
C HIS A 591 7.40 -5.37 -36.88
N LEU A 592 7.92 -4.17 -36.61
CA LEU A 592 8.52 -3.30 -37.62
C LEU A 592 9.90 -3.76 -38.02
N ASN A 593 10.28 -3.47 -39.26
CA ASN A 593 11.57 -3.89 -39.83
C ASN A 593 12.48 -2.68 -40.05
N LYS A 594 13.63 -2.64 -39.39
CA LYS A 594 14.64 -1.55 -39.53
C LYS A 594 15.19 -1.39 -40.99
N ASN A 595 14.99 -2.40 -41.85
CA ASN A 595 15.39 -2.32 -43.28
C ASN A 595 14.29 -1.75 -44.20
N ILE A 596 13.09 -1.50 -43.65
CA ILE A 596 11.96 -0.86 -44.34
C ILE A 596 11.94 0.61 -43.92
N ARG A 597 12.17 1.51 -44.86
CA ARG A 597 12.23 2.95 -44.57
C ARG A 597 10.92 3.48 -43.97
N GLU A 598 9.80 3.01 -44.47
CA GLU A 598 8.45 3.41 -44.03
C GLU A 598 8.21 2.99 -42.61
N ASP A 599 8.68 1.80 -42.17
CA ASP A 599 8.57 1.33 -40.79
C ASP A 599 9.35 2.24 -39.81
N VAL A 600 10.59 2.64 -40.25
CA VAL A 600 11.43 3.54 -39.44
C VAL A 600 10.75 4.92 -39.30
N LEU A 601 10.24 5.48 -40.43
CA LEU A 601 9.54 6.76 -40.45
C LEU A 601 8.25 6.70 -39.55
N PHE A 602 7.57 5.57 -39.57
CA PHE A 602 6.40 5.35 -38.71
C PHE A 602 6.79 5.41 -37.24
N ALA A 603 7.87 4.73 -36.86
CA ALA A 603 8.38 4.76 -35.49
C ALA A 603 8.78 6.17 -35.03
N GLU A 604 9.54 6.87 -35.86
CA GLU A 604 9.98 8.25 -35.62
C GLU A 604 8.81 9.23 -35.55
N SER A 605 7.71 8.95 -36.26
CA SER A 605 6.53 9.79 -36.23
C SER A 605 5.75 9.73 -34.93
N ARG A 606 5.82 8.62 -34.18
CA ARG A 606 5.10 8.40 -32.89
C ARG A 606 5.83 8.97 -31.69
N ILE A 607 7.16 8.85 -31.63
CA ILE A 607 7.95 9.14 -30.43
C ILE A 607 8.46 10.57 -30.46
N ARG A 608 7.90 11.43 -29.60
CA ARG A 608 8.19 12.87 -29.59
C ARG A 608 8.41 13.40 -28.19
N GLY A 609 9.53 14.08 -27.96
CA GLY A 609 9.86 14.69 -26.67
C GLY A 609 8.87 15.78 -26.25
N GLY A 610 8.24 16.49 -27.22
CA GLY A 610 7.28 17.56 -26.94
C GLY A 610 5.99 17.06 -26.30
N THR A 611 5.38 16.01 -26.84
CA THR A 611 4.15 15.41 -26.32
C THR A 611 4.40 14.67 -24.99
N ILE A 612 5.52 13.95 -24.86
CA ILE A 612 5.90 13.27 -23.62
C ILE A 612 6.15 14.29 -22.49
N ALA A 613 6.79 15.42 -22.78
CA ALA A 613 6.97 16.50 -21.81
C ALA A 613 5.63 17.14 -21.38
N ALA A 614 4.74 17.36 -22.33
CA ALA A 614 3.42 17.91 -22.07
C ALA A 614 2.56 16.95 -21.23
N GLU A 615 2.69 15.65 -21.46
CA GLU A 615 1.97 14.61 -20.72
C GLU A 615 2.22 14.69 -19.21
N ASP A 616 3.47 14.84 -18.74
CA ASP A 616 3.77 15.01 -17.32
C ASP A 616 3.01 16.20 -16.71
N ILE A 617 2.96 17.32 -17.43
CA ILE A 617 2.26 18.52 -16.98
C ILE A 617 0.75 18.31 -16.94
N LEU A 618 0.18 17.66 -17.97
CA LEU A 618 -1.26 17.35 -18.01
C LEU A 618 -1.69 16.42 -16.88
N HIS A 619 -0.79 15.51 -16.43
CA HIS A 619 -1.05 14.74 -15.21
C HIS A 619 -1.15 15.62 -13.97
N ASP A 620 -0.24 16.56 -13.82
CA ASP A 620 -0.20 17.47 -12.66
C ASP A 620 -1.39 18.44 -12.65
N MET A 621 -1.84 18.87 -13.84
CA MET A 621 -3.06 19.67 -14.03
C MET A 621 -4.37 18.90 -13.78
N GLY A 622 -4.29 17.55 -13.70
CA GLY A 622 -5.49 16.70 -13.61
C GLY A 622 -6.24 16.56 -14.95
N ALA A 623 -5.58 16.79 -16.08
CA ALA A 623 -6.15 16.64 -17.41
C ALA A 623 -6.02 15.22 -17.97
N ILE A 624 -5.12 14.40 -17.45
CA ILE A 624 -5.05 12.96 -17.73
C ILE A 624 -5.48 12.19 -16.49
N SER A 625 -6.48 11.32 -16.66
CA SER A 625 -7.26 10.79 -15.54
C SER A 625 -6.69 9.49 -14.96
N ILE A 626 -5.95 8.70 -15.75
CA ILE A 626 -5.54 7.33 -15.42
C ILE A 626 -4.06 7.12 -15.80
N ILE A 627 -3.35 6.29 -15.01
CA ILE A 627 -2.06 5.70 -15.35
C ILE A 627 -2.19 4.18 -15.31
N SER A 628 -1.72 3.49 -16.35
CA SER A 628 -1.76 2.04 -16.52
C SER A 628 -0.41 1.52 -16.99
N SER A 629 -0.26 0.21 -17.22
CA SER A 629 1.05 -0.35 -17.59
C SER A 629 1.31 -0.42 -19.08
N ASP A 630 0.40 -0.96 -19.87
CA ASP A 630 0.67 -1.50 -21.22
C ASP A 630 1.62 -2.70 -21.14
N SER A 631 1.32 -3.63 -20.23
CA SER A 631 2.23 -4.70 -19.81
C SER A 631 2.70 -5.59 -20.96
N GLN A 632 4.02 -5.72 -21.12
CA GLN A 632 4.71 -6.53 -22.13
C GLN A 632 4.46 -6.12 -23.60
N ALA A 633 3.78 -4.97 -23.81
CA ALA A 633 3.58 -4.37 -25.13
C ALA A 633 3.87 -2.86 -25.12
N MET A 634 4.99 -2.46 -24.60
CA MET A 634 5.54 -1.13 -24.36
C MET A 634 5.29 -0.64 -22.91
N GLY A 635 5.23 -1.57 -21.92
CA GLY A 635 5.08 -1.18 -20.52
C GLY A 635 5.37 -2.29 -19.50
N ARG A 636 5.39 -1.92 -18.22
CA ARG A 636 5.81 -2.78 -17.12
C ARG A 636 4.75 -2.80 -16.01
N ILE A 637 4.12 -3.96 -15.79
CA ILE A 637 3.04 -4.14 -14.82
C ILE A 637 3.47 -3.78 -13.37
N GLY A 638 4.67 -4.17 -12.97
CA GLY A 638 5.20 -3.91 -11.62
C GLY A 638 5.54 -2.45 -11.32
N GLU A 639 5.39 -1.54 -12.28
CA GLU A 639 5.86 -0.15 -12.16
C GLU A 639 4.74 0.91 -12.20
N VAL A 640 3.47 0.53 -12.25
CA VAL A 640 2.34 1.49 -12.31
C VAL A 640 2.37 2.44 -11.12
N ILE A 641 2.46 1.91 -9.92
CA ILE A 641 2.48 2.71 -8.67
C ILE A 641 3.77 3.55 -8.61
N THR A 642 4.91 2.92 -8.79
CA THR A 642 6.22 3.57 -8.71
C THR A 642 6.33 4.75 -9.69
N ARG A 643 5.98 4.54 -10.97
CA ARG A 643 6.04 5.57 -12.00
C ARG A 643 5.05 6.71 -11.75
N THR A 644 3.91 6.43 -11.17
CA THR A 644 2.95 7.46 -10.76
C THR A 644 3.57 8.39 -9.72
N TRP A 645 4.21 7.87 -8.68
CA TRP A 645 4.84 8.68 -7.63
C TRP A 645 6.11 9.39 -8.11
N GLN A 646 6.87 8.78 -9.01
CA GLN A 646 8.00 9.44 -9.68
C GLN A 646 7.54 10.65 -10.51
N THR A 647 6.40 10.53 -11.19
CA THR A 647 5.82 11.64 -11.97
C THR A 647 5.37 12.77 -11.04
N ALA A 648 4.69 12.44 -9.94
CA ALA A 648 4.27 13.44 -8.94
C ALA A 648 5.46 14.19 -8.33
N ASP A 649 6.53 13.47 -7.97
CA ASP A 649 7.77 14.05 -7.46
C ASP A 649 8.44 14.97 -8.48
N LYS A 650 8.61 14.51 -9.72
CA LYS A 650 9.20 15.32 -10.80
C LYS A 650 8.42 16.60 -11.01
N MET A 651 7.09 16.52 -11.03
CA MET A 651 6.24 17.69 -11.22
C MET A 651 6.36 18.66 -10.06
N LYS A 652 6.41 18.18 -8.81
CA LYS A 652 6.68 19.05 -7.66
C LYS A 652 8.03 19.75 -7.78
N ARG A 653 9.10 19.04 -8.11
CA ARG A 653 10.45 19.60 -8.24
C ARG A 653 10.55 20.64 -9.35
N GLN A 654 9.87 20.44 -10.48
CA GLN A 654 9.98 21.32 -11.64
C GLN A 654 8.95 22.46 -11.66
N ARG A 655 7.77 22.28 -11.04
CA ARG A 655 6.66 23.23 -11.10
C ARG A 655 6.27 23.82 -9.72
N GLY A 656 6.79 23.29 -8.62
CA GLY A 656 6.46 23.73 -7.26
C GLY A 656 5.07 23.27 -6.82
N GLN A 657 4.40 24.09 -6.01
CA GLN A 657 3.06 23.81 -5.50
C GLN A 657 2.00 23.91 -6.61
N LEU A 658 0.92 23.14 -6.47
CA LEU A 658 -0.23 23.26 -7.37
C LEU A 658 -0.89 24.62 -7.22
N PRO A 659 -1.33 25.27 -8.33
CA PRO A 659 -1.95 26.58 -8.27
C PRO A 659 -3.17 26.65 -7.34
N GLU A 660 -3.95 25.57 -7.27
CA GLU A 660 -5.16 25.47 -6.44
C GLU A 660 -4.89 25.53 -4.93
N VAL A 661 -3.67 25.25 -4.51
CA VAL A 661 -3.25 25.19 -3.10
C VAL A 661 -1.95 25.96 -2.82
N ALA A 662 -1.64 26.97 -3.61
CA ALA A 662 -0.39 27.71 -3.51
C ALA A 662 -0.12 28.35 -2.12
N SER A 663 -1.15 28.55 -1.30
CA SER A 663 -1.06 29.06 0.07
C SER A 663 -0.85 27.97 1.14
N ILE A 664 -0.96 26.68 0.78
CA ILE A 664 -0.89 25.55 1.69
C ILE A 664 0.50 24.91 1.57
N LYS A 665 1.10 24.53 2.71
CA LYS A 665 2.48 24.00 2.74
C LYS A 665 2.60 22.50 2.57
N ASN A 666 1.48 21.75 2.34
CA ASN A 666 1.51 20.30 2.14
C ASN A 666 1.26 19.93 0.68
N ASP A 667 1.41 18.64 0.36
CA ASP A 667 1.18 18.07 -0.97
C ASP A 667 -0.12 17.28 -1.06
N ASN A 668 -1.03 17.38 -0.10
CA ASN A 668 -2.20 16.52 0.02
C ASN A 668 -3.06 16.49 -1.24
N LEU A 669 -3.30 17.65 -1.87
CA LEU A 669 -4.07 17.68 -3.13
C LEU A 669 -3.37 16.90 -4.24
N ARG A 670 -2.05 17.08 -4.41
CA ARG A 670 -1.26 16.35 -5.41
C ARG A 670 -1.28 14.85 -5.09
N ILE A 671 -1.07 14.46 -3.84
CA ILE A 671 -1.10 13.06 -3.38
C ILE A 671 -2.46 12.43 -3.71
N LYS A 672 -3.57 13.09 -3.33
CA LYS A 672 -4.94 12.63 -3.63
C LYS A 672 -5.22 12.57 -5.12
N ARG A 673 -4.72 13.51 -5.92
CA ARG A 673 -4.83 13.52 -7.39
C ARG A 673 -4.12 12.33 -8.03
N TYR A 674 -2.90 12.02 -7.58
CA TYR A 674 -2.11 10.96 -8.19
C TYR A 674 -2.54 9.56 -7.76
N ILE A 675 -2.96 9.35 -6.50
CA ILE A 675 -3.48 8.05 -6.07
C ILE A 675 -4.78 7.69 -6.80
N SER A 676 -5.62 8.68 -7.13
CA SER A 676 -6.87 8.46 -7.87
C SER A 676 -6.63 7.85 -9.25
N LYS A 677 -5.46 8.08 -9.87
CA LYS A 677 -5.16 7.68 -11.25
C LYS A 677 -5.03 6.17 -11.46
N TYR A 678 -4.71 5.44 -10.40
CA TYR A 678 -4.57 3.98 -10.46
C TYR A 678 -5.49 3.25 -9.46
N THR A 679 -6.39 3.97 -8.79
CA THR A 679 -7.36 3.41 -7.85
C THR A 679 -8.79 3.69 -8.29
N ILE A 680 -9.39 4.79 -7.85
CA ILE A 680 -10.81 5.09 -8.07
C ILE A 680 -11.14 5.43 -9.53
N ASN A 681 -10.27 6.14 -10.26
CA ASN A 681 -10.58 6.56 -11.62
C ASN A 681 -10.71 5.40 -12.62
N PRO A 682 -9.77 4.41 -12.68
CA PRO A 682 -10.01 3.24 -13.51
C PRO A 682 -11.22 2.42 -13.06
N ALA A 683 -11.54 2.37 -11.76
CA ALA A 683 -12.75 1.71 -11.27
C ALA A 683 -14.03 2.39 -11.77
N ILE A 684 -14.08 3.71 -11.80
CA ILE A 684 -15.19 4.49 -12.39
C ILE A 684 -15.27 4.25 -13.88
N ALA A 685 -14.15 4.37 -14.60
CA ALA A 685 -14.09 4.24 -16.06
C ALA A 685 -14.59 2.87 -16.55
N HIS A 686 -14.37 1.80 -15.80
CA HIS A 686 -14.73 0.44 -16.16
C HIS A 686 -15.96 -0.12 -15.42
N GLY A 687 -16.65 0.68 -14.60
CA GLY A 687 -17.97 0.37 -14.06
C GLY A 687 -18.00 -0.55 -12.83
N PHE A 688 -16.94 -0.56 -12.01
CA PHE A 688 -16.88 -1.35 -10.77
C PHE A 688 -16.50 -0.53 -9.53
N SER A 689 -16.55 0.79 -9.60
CA SER A 689 -16.23 1.69 -8.46
C SER A 689 -17.14 1.54 -7.25
N HIS A 690 -18.29 0.89 -7.42
CA HIS A 690 -19.20 0.57 -6.32
C HIS A 690 -18.75 -0.64 -5.49
N ILE A 691 -17.73 -1.38 -5.94
CA ILE A 691 -17.20 -2.58 -5.27
C ILE A 691 -15.74 -2.36 -4.83
N ILE A 692 -14.89 -1.72 -5.66
CA ILE A 692 -13.46 -1.56 -5.44
C ILE A 692 -12.98 -0.14 -5.81
N GLY A 693 -11.70 0.14 -5.62
CA GLY A 693 -11.01 1.34 -6.09
C GLY A 693 -10.82 2.44 -5.05
N SER A 694 -11.30 2.26 -3.82
CA SER A 694 -11.06 3.20 -2.71
C SER A 694 -11.30 2.54 -1.37
N ILE A 695 -10.84 3.19 -0.28
CA ILE A 695 -11.07 2.76 1.09
C ILE A 695 -12.35 3.43 1.59
N GLU A 696 -13.47 2.78 1.39
CA GLU A 696 -14.80 3.27 1.79
C GLU A 696 -15.66 2.12 2.33
N VAL A 697 -16.54 2.43 3.28
CA VAL A 697 -17.49 1.46 3.84
C VAL A 697 -18.39 0.91 2.74
N GLY A 698 -18.57 -0.40 2.73
CA GLY A 698 -19.35 -1.13 1.72
C GLY A 698 -18.52 -1.66 0.54
N LYS A 699 -17.26 -1.24 0.39
CA LYS A 699 -16.36 -1.74 -0.65
C LYS A 699 -15.55 -2.95 -0.19
N MET A 700 -15.05 -3.69 -1.15
CA MET A 700 -14.19 -4.83 -0.91
C MET A 700 -12.87 -4.40 -0.29
N ALA A 701 -12.39 -5.16 0.69
CA ALA A 701 -11.14 -4.87 1.39
C ALA A 701 -9.92 -5.32 0.58
N ASP A 702 -9.70 -4.67 -0.57
CA ASP A 702 -8.49 -4.78 -1.38
C ASP A 702 -7.54 -3.65 -0.98
N LEU A 703 -6.53 -3.96 -0.16
CA LEU A 703 -5.72 -2.97 0.53
C LEU A 703 -4.22 -3.28 0.39
N VAL A 704 -3.40 -2.25 0.39
CA VAL A 704 -1.93 -2.37 0.37
C VAL A 704 -1.35 -1.64 1.57
N ILE A 705 -0.54 -2.35 2.36
CA ILE A 705 0.16 -1.82 3.51
C ILE A 705 1.60 -1.51 3.13
N TRP A 706 2.07 -0.33 3.51
CA TRP A 706 3.39 0.19 3.22
C TRP A 706 4.12 0.63 4.49
N LYS A 707 5.39 0.26 4.62
CA LYS A 707 6.29 1.04 5.47
C LYS A 707 6.55 2.38 4.77
N PRO A 708 6.45 3.52 5.48
CA PRO A 708 6.58 4.84 4.85
C PRO A 708 7.85 5.04 4.03
N GLY A 709 8.99 4.50 4.50
CA GLY A 709 10.25 4.57 3.79
C GLY A 709 10.29 3.82 2.46
N PHE A 710 9.39 2.84 2.27
CA PHE A 710 9.26 2.03 1.05
C PHE A 710 8.01 2.36 0.23
N PHE A 711 7.29 3.41 0.61
CA PHE A 711 6.06 3.82 -0.07
C PHE A 711 6.28 4.03 -1.56
N GLY A 712 5.45 3.40 -2.37
CA GLY A 712 5.51 3.47 -3.84
C GLY A 712 6.60 2.59 -4.47
N ALA A 713 7.52 2.00 -3.69
CA ALA A 713 8.57 1.11 -4.19
C ALA A 713 8.30 -0.36 -3.89
N LYS A 714 8.12 -0.71 -2.61
CA LYS A 714 7.93 -2.11 -2.18
C LYS A 714 6.86 -2.20 -1.09
N PRO A 715 5.69 -2.78 -1.39
CA PRO A 715 4.66 -3.03 -0.37
C PRO A 715 5.18 -3.97 0.72
N GLU A 716 4.66 -3.84 1.92
CA GLU A 716 4.90 -4.80 3.00
C GLU A 716 3.91 -5.99 2.93
N MET A 717 2.63 -5.67 2.67
CA MET A 717 1.56 -6.67 2.68
C MET A 717 0.43 -6.26 1.73
N ILE A 718 -0.14 -7.23 1.05
CA ILE A 718 -1.33 -7.07 0.20
C ILE A 718 -2.47 -7.87 0.78
N ILE A 719 -3.58 -7.17 1.07
CA ILE A 719 -4.83 -7.75 1.54
C ILE A 719 -5.79 -7.80 0.35
N LYS A 720 -6.33 -8.97 0.09
CA LYS A 720 -7.27 -9.21 -0.99
C LYS A 720 -8.59 -9.70 -0.41
N GLY A 721 -9.64 -8.90 -0.54
CA GLY A 721 -10.95 -9.23 0.02
C GLY A 721 -10.87 -9.57 1.52
N GLY A 722 -10.09 -8.83 2.30
CA GLY A 722 -9.93 -9.02 3.74
C GLY A 722 -8.96 -10.12 4.17
N ALA A 723 -8.42 -10.93 3.24
CA ALA A 723 -7.42 -11.95 3.53
C ALA A 723 -6.02 -11.51 3.11
N ILE A 724 -4.99 -11.84 3.88
CA ILE A 724 -3.59 -11.57 3.52
C ILE A 724 -3.22 -12.47 2.35
N ALA A 725 -3.05 -11.86 1.16
CA ALA A 725 -2.78 -12.58 -0.07
C ALA A 725 -1.28 -12.71 -0.35
N TRP A 726 -0.51 -11.63 -0.15
CA TRP A 726 0.94 -11.58 -0.33
C TRP A 726 1.58 -10.72 0.76
N ALA A 727 2.79 -11.09 1.22
CA ALA A 727 3.53 -10.34 2.22
C ALA A 727 5.04 -10.58 2.11
N GLN A 728 5.82 -9.62 2.61
CA GLN A 728 7.25 -9.79 2.82
C GLN A 728 7.46 -10.71 4.03
N ILE A 729 7.97 -11.92 3.80
CA ILE A 729 8.25 -12.93 4.83
C ILE A 729 9.65 -13.50 4.60
N GLY A 730 10.35 -13.72 5.69
CA GLY A 730 11.71 -14.29 5.70
C GLY A 730 11.76 -15.80 5.46
N ASP A 731 12.86 -16.41 5.88
CA ASP A 731 13.11 -17.85 5.78
C ASP A 731 11.96 -18.64 6.43
N ALA A 732 11.27 -19.45 5.64
CA ALA A 732 10.11 -20.23 6.10
C ALA A 732 10.45 -21.31 7.15
N ASN A 733 11.72 -21.66 7.31
CA ASN A 733 12.18 -22.59 8.34
C ASN A 733 12.68 -21.87 9.62
N ALA A 734 12.78 -20.54 9.61
CA ALA A 734 13.32 -19.81 10.73
C ALA A 734 12.42 -19.88 11.98
N SER A 735 13.01 -19.63 13.15
CA SER A 735 12.30 -19.60 14.43
C SER A 735 11.33 -18.42 14.57
N ILE A 736 11.55 -17.36 13.77
CA ILE A 736 10.69 -16.19 13.62
C ILE A 736 10.51 -15.87 12.15
N SER A 737 9.61 -14.95 11.79
CA SER A 737 9.21 -14.69 10.39
C SER A 737 10.09 -13.67 9.63
N THR A 738 11.13 -13.15 10.26
CA THR A 738 11.91 -12.00 9.77
C THR A 738 13.33 -12.29 9.27
N PRO A 739 13.98 -13.48 9.49
CA PRO A 739 15.33 -13.73 9.00
C PRO A 739 15.43 -13.76 7.47
N GLU A 740 16.56 -13.24 6.96
CA GLU A 740 16.83 -13.20 5.51
C GLU A 740 17.02 -14.61 4.89
N PRO A 741 16.61 -14.81 3.64
CA PRO A 741 16.08 -13.80 2.71
C PRO A 741 14.61 -13.47 2.94
N VAL A 742 14.32 -12.18 3.15
CA VAL A 742 12.96 -11.68 3.16
C VAL A 742 12.51 -11.45 1.72
N LEU A 743 11.47 -12.15 1.31
CA LEU A 743 10.93 -12.13 -0.05
C LEU A 743 9.43 -11.81 -0.01
N MET A 744 8.93 -11.18 -1.06
CA MET A 744 7.49 -11.06 -1.29
C MET A 744 6.94 -12.45 -1.67
N ARG A 745 6.07 -13.00 -0.85
CA ARG A 745 5.60 -14.39 -0.97
C ARG A 745 4.07 -14.46 -0.99
N PRO A 746 3.49 -15.46 -1.70
CA PRO A 746 2.06 -15.76 -1.57
C PRO A 746 1.77 -16.27 -0.14
N MET A 747 0.69 -15.75 0.45
CA MET A 747 0.15 -16.17 1.74
C MET A 747 -1.12 -17.01 1.55
N PHE A 748 -1.66 -17.58 2.64
CA PHE A 748 -2.84 -18.45 2.57
C PHE A 748 -4.06 -17.78 1.92
N GLY A 749 -4.19 -16.44 2.06
CA GLY A 749 -5.25 -15.67 1.41
C GLY A 749 -5.10 -15.55 -0.12
N GLY A 750 -3.91 -15.82 -0.66
CA GLY A 750 -3.60 -15.71 -2.09
C GLY A 750 -3.52 -17.04 -2.85
N VAL A 751 -3.75 -18.19 -2.19
CA VAL A 751 -3.55 -19.49 -2.82
C VAL A 751 -4.86 -20.29 -2.98
N CYS A 752 -4.94 -21.05 -4.07
CA CYS A 752 -6.03 -21.98 -4.36
C CYS A 752 -7.42 -21.36 -4.17
N LYS A 753 -8.34 -22.09 -3.55
CA LYS A 753 -9.73 -21.70 -3.36
C LYS A 753 -9.91 -20.43 -2.53
N THR A 754 -8.98 -20.11 -1.65
CA THR A 754 -9.05 -18.85 -0.87
C THR A 754 -8.85 -17.65 -1.78
N GLY A 755 -7.84 -17.67 -2.64
CA GLY A 755 -7.62 -16.61 -3.64
C GLY A 755 -8.84 -16.38 -4.53
N ASN A 756 -9.52 -17.46 -4.94
CA ASN A 756 -10.73 -17.41 -5.76
C ASN A 756 -11.88 -16.72 -5.00
N SER A 757 -12.19 -17.19 -3.79
CA SER A 757 -13.33 -16.71 -2.99
C SER A 757 -13.19 -15.24 -2.57
N HIS A 758 -11.97 -14.72 -2.56
CA HIS A 758 -11.64 -13.31 -2.23
C HIS A 758 -11.34 -12.45 -3.47
N SER A 759 -11.69 -12.92 -4.67
CA SER A 759 -11.45 -12.21 -5.94
C SER A 759 -12.72 -12.22 -6.80
N ILE A 760 -12.76 -11.33 -7.79
CA ILE A 760 -13.92 -11.13 -8.66
C ILE A 760 -13.52 -11.35 -10.12
N ALA A 761 -14.37 -12.08 -10.87
CA ALA A 761 -14.38 -12.05 -12.31
C ALA A 761 -15.46 -11.04 -12.76
N PHE A 762 -15.04 -9.92 -13.33
CA PHE A 762 -15.96 -8.94 -13.90
C PHE A 762 -16.39 -9.39 -15.29
N VAL A 763 -17.68 -9.28 -15.58
CA VAL A 763 -18.27 -9.61 -16.88
C VAL A 763 -19.31 -8.57 -17.29
N SER A 764 -19.79 -8.64 -18.53
CA SER A 764 -20.95 -7.84 -18.96
C SER A 764 -22.22 -8.26 -18.21
N LYS A 765 -23.17 -7.36 -18.09
CA LYS A 765 -24.47 -7.65 -17.47
C LYS A 765 -25.19 -8.82 -18.16
N VAL A 766 -25.22 -8.82 -19.50
CA VAL A 766 -25.89 -9.87 -20.28
C VAL A 766 -25.24 -11.24 -20.09
N ALA A 767 -23.90 -11.31 -19.95
CA ALA A 767 -23.20 -12.56 -19.68
C ALA A 767 -23.51 -13.09 -18.28
N LYS A 768 -23.54 -12.22 -17.26
CA LYS A 768 -23.93 -12.62 -15.90
C LYS A 768 -25.37 -13.14 -15.86
N GLU A 769 -26.31 -12.44 -16.53
CA GLU A 769 -27.72 -12.88 -16.62
C GLU A 769 -27.89 -14.22 -17.38
N ALA A 770 -27.04 -14.47 -18.38
CA ALA A 770 -26.98 -15.75 -19.09
C ALA A 770 -26.40 -16.89 -18.26
N GLY A 771 -25.73 -16.60 -17.14
CA GLY A 771 -25.21 -17.60 -16.22
C GLY A 771 -23.83 -18.13 -16.60
N VAL A 772 -22.96 -17.31 -17.20
CA VAL A 772 -21.58 -17.70 -17.57
C VAL A 772 -20.78 -18.26 -16.40
N GLU A 773 -21.07 -17.85 -15.17
CA GLU A 773 -20.46 -18.39 -13.94
C GLU A 773 -20.63 -19.92 -13.87
N LYS A 774 -21.85 -20.41 -14.10
CA LYS A 774 -22.17 -21.85 -14.09
C LYS A 774 -21.68 -22.54 -15.35
N GLU A 775 -21.86 -21.91 -16.51
CA GLU A 775 -21.45 -22.48 -17.79
C GLU A 775 -19.94 -22.69 -17.88
N TYR A 776 -19.13 -21.72 -17.37
CA TYR A 776 -17.66 -21.79 -17.38
C TYR A 776 -17.08 -22.44 -16.11
N VAL A 777 -17.93 -22.78 -15.14
CA VAL A 777 -17.58 -23.43 -13.87
C VAL A 777 -16.59 -22.55 -13.06
N LEU A 778 -16.82 -21.24 -13.06
CA LEU A 778 -15.97 -20.29 -12.35
C LEU A 778 -16.16 -20.43 -10.83
N GLN A 779 -15.05 -20.33 -10.09
CA GLN A 779 -15.03 -20.36 -8.63
C GLN A 779 -15.02 -18.94 -8.05
N LYS A 780 -14.51 -17.97 -8.81
CA LYS A 780 -14.58 -16.56 -8.43
C LYS A 780 -16.02 -16.07 -8.38
N ARG A 781 -16.24 -15.09 -7.48
CA ARG A 781 -17.47 -14.30 -7.51
C ARG A 781 -17.55 -13.58 -8.85
N VAL A 782 -18.65 -13.76 -9.59
CA VAL A 782 -18.88 -13.08 -10.87
C VAL A 782 -19.72 -11.82 -10.64
N GLU A 783 -19.22 -10.68 -11.07
CA GLU A 783 -19.93 -9.38 -10.97
C GLU A 783 -20.05 -8.68 -12.31
N ALA A 784 -21.20 -8.08 -12.54
CA ALA A 784 -21.44 -7.30 -13.76
C ALA A 784 -20.89 -5.88 -13.59
N VAL A 785 -20.21 -5.37 -14.64
CA VAL A 785 -19.93 -3.96 -14.78
C VAL A 785 -21.24 -3.19 -14.99
N LYS A 786 -21.30 -1.94 -14.54
CA LYS A 786 -22.50 -1.12 -14.64
C LYS A 786 -22.20 0.37 -14.67
N ASN A 787 -23.12 1.14 -15.22
CA ASN A 787 -23.10 2.59 -15.29
C ASN A 787 -21.84 3.14 -16.00
N VAL A 788 -21.39 2.46 -17.05
CA VAL A 788 -20.17 2.80 -17.78
C VAL A 788 -20.42 3.86 -18.84
N ARG A 789 -21.58 3.79 -19.53
CA ARG A 789 -21.86 4.68 -20.67
C ARG A 789 -22.33 6.07 -20.26
N ASN A 790 -22.74 6.26 -19.00
CA ASN A 790 -23.11 7.55 -18.43
C ASN A 790 -21.96 8.29 -17.74
N VAL A 791 -20.78 7.66 -17.66
CA VAL A 791 -19.57 8.24 -17.06
C VAL A 791 -18.86 9.11 -18.09
N THR A 792 -18.38 10.25 -17.67
CA THR A 792 -17.57 11.17 -18.46
C THR A 792 -16.26 11.48 -17.74
N LYS A 793 -15.39 12.23 -18.37
CA LYS A 793 -14.17 12.73 -17.72
C LYS A 793 -14.48 13.57 -16.47
N LEU A 794 -15.64 14.23 -16.41
CA LEU A 794 -16.04 15.06 -15.26
C LEU A 794 -16.29 14.23 -13.99
N ASP A 795 -16.48 12.91 -14.11
CA ASP A 795 -16.65 11.99 -12.99
C ASP A 795 -15.31 11.52 -12.39
N MET A 796 -14.20 11.77 -13.09
CA MET A 796 -12.86 11.37 -12.66
C MET A 796 -12.41 12.18 -11.45
N LYS A 797 -12.21 11.52 -10.34
CA LYS A 797 -11.87 12.16 -9.05
C LYS A 797 -10.55 12.92 -9.15
N LEU A 798 -10.59 14.22 -8.88
CA LEU A 798 -9.44 15.14 -8.90
C LEU A 798 -8.68 15.22 -10.24
N ASN A 799 -9.25 14.64 -11.31
CA ASN A 799 -8.65 14.51 -12.64
C ASN A 799 -9.64 14.79 -13.76
N ALA A 800 -10.48 15.79 -13.59
CA ALA A 800 -11.57 16.18 -14.49
C ALA A 800 -11.26 17.43 -15.34
N ALA A 801 -10.03 17.95 -15.30
CA ALA A 801 -9.67 19.16 -16.03
C ALA A 801 -9.76 18.96 -17.56
N THR A 802 -10.35 19.94 -18.26
CA THR A 802 -10.57 19.91 -19.71
C THR A 802 -9.99 21.17 -20.38
N PRO A 803 -8.66 21.38 -20.34
CA PRO A 803 -8.05 22.53 -20.99
C PRO A 803 -8.17 22.42 -22.52
N LYS A 804 -8.17 23.56 -23.20
CA LYS A 804 -8.08 23.57 -24.66
C LYS A 804 -6.66 23.24 -25.08
N ILE A 805 -6.45 22.03 -25.60
CA ILE A 805 -5.13 21.53 -26.01
C ILE A 805 -4.99 21.71 -27.53
N GLU A 806 -3.87 22.30 -27.93
CA GLU A 806 -3.49 22.49 -29.33
C GLU A 806 -2.07 21.99 -29.55
N VAL A 807 -1.83 21.35 -30.69
CA VAL A 807 -0.51 20.84 -31.07
C VAL A 807 -0.12 21.49 -32.41
N ASP A 808 1.01 22.14 -32.45
CA ASP A 808 1.55 22.68 -33.71
C ASP A 808 2.13 21.53 -34.56
N PRO A 809 1.61 21.31 -35.78
CA PRO A 809 1.98 20.14 -36.58
C PRO A 809 3.40 20.20 -37.16
N GLU A 810 4.05 21.36 -37.17
CA GLU A 810 5.43 21.52 -37.68
C GLU A 810 6.48 21.43 -36.56
N SER A 811 6.24 22.13 -35.47
CA SER A 811 7.16 22.19 -34.33
C SER A 811 6.88 21.17 -33.23
N PHE A 812 5.70 20.52 -33.24
CA PHE A 812 5.18 19.61 -32.23
C PHE A 812 5.06 20.23 -30.83
N VAL A 813 4.97 21.55 -30.76
CA VAL A 813 4.73 22.28 -29.51
C VAL A 813 3.30 22.06 -29.06
N VAL A 814 3.13 21.65 -27.82
CA VAL A 814 1.82 21.47 -27.18
C VAL A 814 1.51 22.68 -26.33
N THR A 815 0.29 23.20 -26.45
CA THR A 815 -0.24 24.25 -25.59
C THR A 815 -1.52 23.80 -24.90
N ALA A 816 -1.77 24.32 -23.70
CA ALA A 816 -3.04 24.19 -22.98
C ALA A 816 -3.54 25.57 -22.61
N ASP A 817 -4.74 25.96 -23.02
CA ASP A 817 -5.32 27.29 -22.82
C ASP A 817 -4.37 28.44 -23.29
N GLY A 818 -3.58 28.16 -24.33
CA GLY A 818 -2.60 29.08 -24.90
C GLY A 818 -1.24 29.10 -24.21
N GLU A 819 -1.07 28.40 -23.09
CA GLU A 819 0.22 28.24 -22.41
C GLU A 819 1.00 27.04 -22.95
N ARG A 820 2.28 27.23 -23.27
CA ARG A 820 3.15 26.15 -23.74
C ARG A 820 3.44 25.16 -22.64
N LEU A 821 3.19 23.89 -22.91
CA LEU A 821 3.52 22.78 -22.02
C LEU A 821 4.89 22.22 -22.34
N ASN A 822 5.87 22.46 -21.46
CA ASN A 822 7.22 21.93 -21.61
C ASN A 822 7.85 21.67 -20.24
N CYS A 823 8.51 20.54 -20.08
CA CYS A 823 9.29 20.21 -18.90
C CYS A 823 10.61 19.53 -19.30
N SER A 824 11.62 19.65 -18.45
CA SER A 824 12.93 19.03 -18.71
C SER A 824 12.91 17.52 -18.45
N PRO A 825 13.59 16.71 -19.28
CA PRO A 825 13.75 15.29 -19.00
C PRO A 825 14.56 15.09 -17.71
N ALA A 826 14.10 14.20 -16.83
CA ALA A 826 14.77 13.92 -15.58
C ALA A 826 16.05 13.10 -15.81
N LYS A 827 17.11 13.45 -15.10
CA LYS A 827 18.39 12.68 -15.07
C LYS A 827 18.39 11.63 -13.97
N LYS A 828 17.66 11.91 -12.88
CA LYS A 828 17.56 11.06 -11.70
C LYS A 828 16.15 11.15 -11.15
N LEU A 829 15.62 10.02 -10.71
CA LEU A 829 14.31 9.89 -10.10
C LEU A 829 14.42 9.25 -8.70
N PRO A 830 13.47 9.52 -7.80
CA PRO A 830 13.31 8.74 -6.58
C PRO A 830 12.75 7.35 -6.88
N LEU A 831 12.65 6.51 -5.89
CA LEU A 831 12.08 5.16 -5.97
C LEU A 831 12.74 4.29 -7.06
N THR A 832 14.06 4.38 -7.18
CA THR A 832 14.86 3.65 -8.18
C THR A 832 15.96 2.82 -7.51
N GLN A 833 17.22 3.11 -7.80
CA GLN A 833 18.38 2.35 -7.37
C GLN A 833 18.59 2.27 -5.86
N ASN A 834 17.92 3.11 -5.05
CA ASN A 834 17.95 2.99 -3.59
C ASN A 834 17.23 1.73 -3.09
N PHE A 835 16.24 1.21 -3.85
CA PHE A 835 15.32 0.15 -3.42
C PHE A 835 15.47 -1.15 -4.19
N PHE A 836 15.90 -1.12 -5.44
CA PHE A 836 15.92 -2.29 -6.33
C PHE A 836 17.34 -2.79 -6.57
N LEU A 837 17.49 -4.11 -6.59
CA LEU A 837 18.79 -4.77 -6.80
C LEU A 837 19.30 -4.59 -8.24
N PHE A 838 18.38 -4.56 -9.23
CA PHE A 838 18.67 -4.39 -10.64
C PHE A 838 17.89 -3.23 -11.24
#